data_8719108858e0428d9e8f99a40dba69f1
#
_entry.id   8719108858e0428d9e8f99a40dba69f1
#
_cell.length_a   1.000
_cell.length_b   1.000
_cell.length_c   1.000
_cell.angle_alpha   90.00
_cell.angle_beta   90.00
_cell.angle_gamma   90.00
#
_symmetry.space_group_name_H-M   'P 1'
#
loop_
_entity.id
_entity.type
_entity.pdbx_description
1 polymer ?
#
loop_
_entity_poly.entity_id
_entity_poly.type
_entity_poly.pdbx_seq_one_letter_code
_entity_poly.pdbx_strand_id
1 'polypeptide(L)'
;VTGNRHNIIAHKIIYHNMHSSKNTPAKSALSALDRRFFLKTSAFAAAGLTFCRLPVMAGPFTREDFDQIVPADKKLSPEWVKSLFARGERTVYRGKELEKIGMPVGGICAGQIYLGGDGKLWHWDIFNQPRRTDGSTYQNPLVPASPLEQGFAIEVTVDGEKQVRPLTQAGFSDISFCGEYPLANIEYRDPKVPVTVSLEAFSPFVPLNTDDSGLPATVLRYTVRNTSSAKVEVRLAGWLENAVCHFSAPGDAAKRRNSVKRGQGVLLIQSDVENGPAEQVLKPELMSEADLRQPLDMGTMAIALLEPQTSDRAAASVGAGNLPEAAFAAAPADQAAQTAGRKLVGAIVRTMTLDAGKEATATFLVTWHFPYLDMQKWKIERMENLKDNGRYYATKFPSAAAVAGYMAAHFATLHAQTRLWHDTWYDSTLPYWFLDRTMLNTGCLASATSHRFATGRFWGWEGVGCCEGTCTHVWHYAHAMARLFPDLERDLRKRTDFGTAIEKPSGAIRHRGEGFGLAVDGQAGCILRAYREHQMTAGGLWLKELWPNIKLAMQCLIKMDRGDGMLDGHQHNTLDAGWYGQIAWLSGLYLACLRAAAEMATDMKDDAFAAECRKIADTGRESIKKLFDQEYFINLVDPKYPNAVNSGTGCEIDQVFGQSWAYQVGLERVIPQKETRLALQALWRYNFTPDCGAYRKIYKGGRFFALAGEAGMLMCTFPRKDWSFENASGKGNMDGVCNLFNEVMNGFEYQVAGHMIWEGMVQQGLAVTRAVHDRHHPSKRNPWNEVECGDHYSRS
;
A
#
# COMPACT_ATOMS: atom_id res chain seq x y z
N VAL A 1 -44.26 17.09 26.30
CA VAL A 1 -44.96 15.80 26.53
C VAL A 1 -44.31 14.81 25.57
N THR A 2 -43.84 13.68 26.11
CA THR A 2 -43.35 12.45 25.45
C THR A 2 -42.00 12.58 24.75
N GLY A 3 -40.92 12.17 25.22
CA GLY A 3 -40.25 10.91 25.47
C GLY A 3 -39.81 10.22 24.18
N ASN A 4 -38.51 10.32 23.82
CA ASN A 4 -37.92 9.34 22.88
C ASN A 4 -36.56 8.88 23.41
N ARG A 5 -36.51 7.59 23.73
CA ARG A 5 -35.31 6.86 24.16
C ARG A 5 -34.42 6.60 22.94
N HIS A 6 -33.18 7.01 22.98
CA HIS A 6 -32.18 6.59 22.02
C HIS A 6 -31.69 5.19 22.39
N ASN A 7 -32.03 4.22 21.57
CA ASN A 7 -31.44 2.89 21.57
C ASN A 7 -30.08 2.93 20.88
N ILE A 8 -29.04 2.73 21.65
CA ILE A 8 -27.70 2.43 21.10
C ILE A 8 -27.72 0.95 20.69
N ILE A 9 -27.71 0.70 19.40
CA ILE A 9 -27.56 -0.66 18.86
C ILE A 9 -26.06 -0.96 18.80
N ALA A 10 -25.62 -1.81 19.72
CA ALA A 10 -24.33 -2.46 19.63
C ALA A 10 -24.37 -3.54 18.52
N HIS A 11 -23.63 -3.36 17.44
CA HIS A 11 -23.45 -4.40 16.43
C HIS A 11 -22.54 -5.51 16.95
N LYS A 12 -23.14 -6.65 17.25
CA LYS A 12 -22.45 -7.94 17.40
C LYS A 12 -21.91 -8.38 16.05
N ILE A 13 -20.61 -8.54 15.94
CA ILE A 13 -19.98 -9.29 14.85
C ILE A 13 -20.22 -10.77 15.14
N ILE A 14 -21.07 -11.39 14.32
CA ILE A 14 -21.40 -12.82 14.41
C ILE A 14 -20.35 -13.61 13.63
N TYR A 15 -19.55 -14.40 14.33
CA TYR A 15 -18.76 -15.47 13.72
C TYR A 15 -19.73 -16.58 13.27
N HIS A 16 -19.83 -16.81 11.98
CA HIS A 16 -20.50 -17.95 11.43
C HIS A 16 -19.55 -19.15 11.35
N ASN A 17 -19.74 -20.12 12.25
CA ASN A 17 -19.20 -21.46 12.11
C ASN A 17 -19.97 -22.20 11.01
N MET A 18 -19.33 -22.57 9.94
CA MET A 18 -19.85 -23.52 8.97
C MET A 18 -19.56 -24.95 9.43
N HIS A 19 -20.60 -25.63 9.89
CA HIS A 19 -20.59 -27.08 10.12
C HIS A 19 -20.86 -27.85 8.81
N SER A 20 -19.94 -28.75 8.57
CA SER A 20 -19.97 -30.02 7.82
C SER A 20 -21.27 -30.46 7.15
N SER A 21 -21.18 -30.83 5.89
CA SER A 21 -22.01 -31.89 5.29
C SER A 21 -21.17 -33.13 4.99
N LYS A 22 -21.69 -34.26 5.47
CA LYS A 22 -21.14 -35.61 5.32
C LYS A 22 -21.25 -36.05 3.85
N ASN A 23 -20.23 -36.70 3.33
CA ASN A 23 -20.41 -37.89 2.47
C ASN A 23 -19.11 -38.72 2.44
N THR A 24 -19.28 -40.00 2.65
CA THR A 24 -18.32 -41.12 2.71
C THR A 24 -18.28 -41.87 1.37
N PRO A 25 -17.42 -42.89 1.15
CA PRO A 25 -15.96 -42.94 1.22
C PRO A 25 -15.33 -43.56 -0.05
N ALA A 26 -14.05 -43.32 -0.28
CA ALA A 26 -13.23 -44.19 -1.15
C ALA A 26 -11.99 -44.68 -0.40
N LYS A 27 -11.86 -46.01 -0.31
CA LYS A 27 -10.74 -46.72 0.28
C LYS A 27 -9.50 -46.63 -0.65
N SER A 28 -8.35 -46.27 -0.13
CA SER A 28 -7.09 -46.78 -0.61
C SER A 28 -6.09 -46.91 0.55
N ALA A 29 -5.35 -47.98 0.52
CA ALA A 29 -4.51 -48.55 1.57
C ALA A 29 -3.35 -47.65 1.96
N LEU A 30 -3.18 -47.40 3.24
CA LEU A 30 -1.91 -47.00 3.85
C LEU A 30 -1.58 -48.01 4.93
N SER A 31 -0.41 -48.59 4.79
CA SER A 31 0.21 -49.65 5.61
C SER A 31 0.33 -49.25 7.08
N ALA A 32 0.19 -50.26 7.92
CA ALA A 32 0.29 -50.21 9.36
C ALA A 32 1.56 -49.52 9.85
N LEU A 33 1.46 -48.33 10.38
CA LEU A 33 2.43 -47.77 11.32
C LEU A 33 2.06 -48.21 12.73
N ASP A 34 3.02 -48.85 13.34
CA ASP A 34 2.92 -49.55 14.60
C ASP A 34 2.32 -48.67 15.71
N ARG A 35 1.19 -49.10 16.27
CA ARG A 35 0.49 -48.46 17.39
C ARG A 35 1.40 -48.28 18.63
N ARG A 36 2.45 -49.07 18.75
CA ARG A 36 3.43 -49.00 19.86
C ARG A 36 4.43 -47.87 19.68
N PHE A 37 4.71 -47.46 18.43
CA PHE A 37 5.54 -46.28 18.17
C PHE A 37 4.78 -44.98 18.47
N PHE A 38 3.50 -44.92 18.10
CA PHE A 38 2.63 -43.79 18.41
C PHE A 38 2.40 -43.60 19.92
N LEU A 39 2.21 -44.68 20.67
CA LEU A 39 2.06 -44.61 22.14
C LEU A 39 3.36 -44.26 22.85
N LYS A 40 4.54 -44.64 22.32
CA LYS A 40 5.83 -44.26 22.91
C LYS A 40 6.16 -42.78 22.62
N THR A 41 5.87 -42.27 21.44
CA THR A 41 6.05 -40.85 21.11
C THR A 41 5.03 -39.97 21.84
N SER A 42 3.80 -40.42 22.02
CA SER A 42 2.79 -39.72 22.84
C SER A 42 3.13 -39.68 24.32
N ALA A 43 3.74 -40.73 24.88
CA ALA A 43 4.19 -40.76 26.27
C ALA A 43 5.43 -39.85 26.50
N PHE A 44 6.34 -39.73 25.53
CA PHE A 44 7.46 -38.79 25.60
C PHE A 44 6.98 -37.32 25.41
N ALA A 45 6.00 -37.08 24.54
CA ALA A 45 5.37 -35.78 24.42
C ALA A 45 4.59 -35.36 25.68
N ALA A 46 3.91 -36.33 26.36
CA ALA A 46 3.21 -36.09 27.61
C ALA A 46 4.17 -35.86 28.81
N ALA A 47 5.30 -36.55 28.87
CA ALA A 47 6.34 -36.35 29.88
C ALA A 47 7.10 -35.02 29.66
N GLY A 48 7.33 -34.60 28.40
CA GLY A 48 7.92 -33.31 28.06
C GLY A 48 6.98 -32.11 28.33
N LEU A 49 5.66 -32.30 28.30
CA LEU A 49 4.67 -31.29 28.60
C LEU A 49 4.41 -31.05 30.10
N THR A 50 4.96 -31.89 30.98
CA THR A 50 4.79 -31.73 32.43
C THR A 50 5.86 -30.81 33.05
N PHE A 51 6.87 -30.38 32.30
CA PHE A 51 7.97 -29.54 32.81
C PHE A 51 8.02 -28.11 32.23
N CYS A 52 7.07 -27.72 31.37
CA CYS A 52 6.96 -26.34 30.90
C CYS A 52 5.53 -25.79 30.99
N ARG A 53 4.90 -25.90 32.14
CA ARG A 53 3.89 -24.94 32.55
C ARG A 53 4.61 -23.74 33.18
N LEU A 54 5.23 -22.91 32.34
CA LEU A 54 5.40 -21.52 32.74
C LEU A 54 3.99 -20.98 33.01
N PRO A 55 3.74 -20.38 34.17
CA PRO A 55 2.47 -19.76 34.43
C PRO A 55 2.19 -18.78 33.30
N VAL A 56 0.96 -18.79 32.77
CA VAL A 56 0.49 -17.73 31.87
C VAL A 56 0.59 -16.46 32.70
N MET A 57 1.60 -15.65 32.45
CA MET A 57 1.86 -14.43 33.17
C MET A 57 0.93 -13.35 32.60
N ALA A 58 -0.24 -13.21 33.20
CA ALA A 58 -1.08 -12.05 33.00
C ALA A 58 -0.52 -10.92 33.86
N GLY A 59 0.02 -9.84 33.26
CA GLY A 59 0.59 -8.70 34.03
C GLY A 59 -0.22 -8.33 35.29
N PRO A 60 0.32 -7.51 36.17
CA PRO A 60 1.51 -6.66 36.03
C PRO A 60 2.81 -7.45 36.23
N PHE A 61 3.79 -7.19 35.40
CA PHE A 61 5.07 -7.89 35.38
C PHE A 61 6.09 -7.29 36.35
N THR A 62 6.98 -8.12 36.90
CA THR A 62 8.28 -7.63 37.36
C THR A 62 9.11 -7.26 36.13
N ARG A 63 10.21 -6.52 36.30
CA ARG A 63 11.13 -6.20 35.19
C ARG A 63 11.72 -7.46 34.57
N GLU A 64 12.06 -8.42 35.44
CA GLU A 64 12.61 -9.72 35.04
C GLU A 64 11.58 -10.56 34.24
N ASP A 65 10.32 -10.54 34.65
CA ASP A 65 9.23 -11.21 33.94
C ASP A 65 9.00 -10.59 32.56
N PHE A 66 9.00 -9.27 32.48
CA PHE A 66 8.83 -8.55 31.23
C PHE A 66 9.99 -8.84 30.24
N ASP A 67 11.23 -8.92 30.74
CA ASP A 67 12.40 -9.23 29.94
C ASP A 67 12.36 -10.64 29.29
N GLN A 68 11.51 -11.55 29.77
CA GLN A 68 11.29 -12.84 29.12
C GLN A 68 10.44 -12.73 27.85
N ILE A 69 9.59 -11.69 27.73
CA ILE A 69 8.70 -11.49 26.57
C ILE A 69 9.20 -10.39 25.63
N VAL A 70 9.87 -9.37 26.16
CA VAL A 70 10.55 -8.33 25.38
C VAL A 70 11.97 -8.16 25.95
N PRO A 71 12.95 -8.93 25.46
CA PRO A 71 14.28 -8.95 26.02
C PRO A 71 14.97 -7.58 26.02
N ALA A 72 15.64 -7.24 27.12
CA ALA A 72 16.46 -6.04 27.21
C ALA A 72 17.64 -6.07 26.27
N ASP A 73 18.38 -7.17 26.32
CA ASP A 73 19.40 -7.51 25.33
C ASP A 73 18.71 -8.09 24.10
N LYS A 74 18.75 -7.34 23.00
CA LYS A 74 18.13 -7.73 21.74
C LYS A 74 18.88 -8.86 21.04
N LYS A 75 20.04 -9.27 21.50
CA LYS A 75 20.87 -10.36 20.98
C LYS A 75 21.06 -10.30 19.46
N LEU A 76 21.19 -9.09 18.94
CA LEU A 76 21.42 -8.86 17.51
C LEU A 76 22.82 -9.38 17.15
N SER A 77 22.93 -10.24 16.14
CA SER A 77 24.24 -10.75 15.74
C SER A 77 25.11 -9.62 15.17
N PRO A 78 26.43 -9.65 15.42
CA PRO A 78 27.35 -8.64 14.89
C PRO A 78 27.29 -8.54 13.36
N GLU A 79 27.12 -9.66 12.67
CA GLU A 79 27.01 -9.74 11.21
C GLU A 79 25.75 -9.04 10.72
N TRP A 80 24.62 -9.28 11.39
CA TRP A 80 23.35 -8.61 11.05
C TRP A 80 23.47 -7.11 11.31
N VAL A 81 24.04 -6.69 12.45
CA VAL A 81 24.29 -5.25 12.73
C VAL A 81 25.18 -4.62 11.67
N LYS A 82 26.25 -5.29 11.26
CA LYS A 82 27.12 -4.81 10.17
C LYS A 82 26.36 -4.67 8.86
N SER A 83 25.44 -5.59 8.56
CA SER A 83 24.62 -5.55 7.34
C SER A 83 23.65 -4.36 7.27
N LEU A 84 23.30 -3.74 8.41
CA LEU A 84 22.46 -2.53 8.43
C LEU A 84 23.11 -1.36 7.69
N PHE A 85 24.45 -1.29 7.72
CA PHE A 85 25.22 -0.17 7.18
C PHE A 85 25.91 -0.50 5.87
N ALA A 86 26.06 -1.77 5.55
CA ALA A 86 26.75 -2.19 4.33
C ALA A 86 25.91 -1.86 3.10
N ARG A 87 26.52 -1.28 2.06
CA ARG A 87 25.87 -1.01 0.79
C ARG A 87 25.18 -2.25 0.25
N GLY A 88 25.85 -3.42 0.32
CA GLY A 88 25.36 -4.67 -0.20
C GLY A 88 25.28 -4.68 -1.73
N GLU A 89 24.52 -5.63 -2.23
CA GLU A 89 24.21 -5.79 -3.66
C GLU A 89 22.73 -5.63 -3.92
N ARG A 90 22.36 -5.45 -5.19
CA ARG A 90 20.96 -5.43 -5.63
C ARG A 90 20.27 -6.74 -5.25
N THR A 91 19.04 -6.64 -4.79
CA THR A 91 18.25 -7.80 -4.40
C THR A 91 17.74 -8.53 -5.64
N VAL A 92 18.17 -9.79 -5.82
CA VAL A 92 17.77 -10.65 -6.95
C VAL A 92 17.11 -11.91 -6.42
N TYR A 93 15.86 -12.12 -6.76
CA TYR A 93 15.06 -13.27 -6.35
C TYR A 93 15.05 -14.37 -7.40
N ARG A 94 15.01 -15.64 -6.96
CA ARG A 94 15.07 -16.83 -7.83
C ARG A 94 14.24 -17.98 -7.27
N GLY A 95 13.93 -18.94 -8.12
CA GLY A 95 13.30 -20.20 -7.72
C GLY A 95 11.97 -20.00 -7.00
N LYS A 96 11.82 -20.56 -5.79
CA LYS A 96 10.57 -20.48 -5.00
C LYS A 96 10.20 -19.07 -4.54
N GLU A 97 11.17 -18.18 -4.44
CA GLU A 97 10.91 -16.80 -4.04
C GLU A 97 10.00 -16.08 -5.06
N LEU A 98 10.11 -16.45 -6.35
CA LEU A 98 9.32 -15.86 -7.42
C LEU A 98 7.80 -16.08 -7.26
N GLU A 99 7.39 -17.13 -6.54
CA GLU A 99 5.98 -17.49 -6.36
C GLU A 99 5.17 -16.44 -5.58
N LYS A 100 5.85 -15.63 -4.77
CA LYS A 100 5.19 -14.62 -3.91
C LYS A 100 5.41 -13.18 -4.35
N ILE A 101 6.17 -12.96 -5.41
CA ILE A 101 6.46 -11.62 -5.91
C ILE A 101 5.29 -11.12 -6.74
N GLY A 102 4.82 -9.92 -6.41
CA GLY A 102 3.84 -9.17 -7.19
C GLY A 102 4.11 -7.68 -7.04
N MET A 103 4.87 -7.09 -7.98
CA MET A 103 5.19 -5.67 -7.99
C MET A 103 4.12 -4.89 -8.77
N PRO A 104 3.56 -3.79 -8.23
CA PRO A 104 2.66 -2.92 -8.98
C PRO A 104 3.36 -2.32 -10.20
N VAL A 105 2.74 -2.43 -11.37
CA VAL A 105 3.25 -1.91 -12.65
C VAL A 105 2.19 -1.11 -13.41
N GLY A 106 1.14 -0.65 -12.75
CA GLY A 106 0.15 0.30 -13.25
C GLY A 106 0.51 1.74 -12.93
N GLY A 107 -0.18 2.70 -13.55
CA GLY A 107 -0.05 4.12 -13.20
C GLY A 107 -0.68 4.45 -11.84
N ILE A 108 -0.17 5.49 -11.18
CA ILE A 108 -0.71 5.92 -9.88
C ILE A 108 -2.19 6.31 -10.01
N CYS A 109 -3.01 5.82 -9.10
CA CYS A 109 -4.48 6.05 -9.07
C CYS A 109 -5.23 5.55 -10.32
N ALA A 110 -4.60 4.77 -11.21
CA ALA A 110 -5.20 4.31 -12.46
C ALA A 110 -5.81 2.90 -12.38
N GLY A 111 -5.74 2.26 -11.25
CA GLY A 111 -6.08 0.85 -11.02
C GLY A 111 -4.84 0.05 -10.65
N GLN A 112 -4.97 -1.27 -10.57
CA GLN A 112 -3.91 -2.14 -10.11
C GLN A 112 -3.65 -3.27 -11.07
N ILE A 113 -2.40 -3.45 -11.49
CA ILE A 113 -1.86 -4.65 -12.14
C ILE A 113 -0.52 -4.95 -11.49
N TYR A 114 -0.28 -6.21 -11.10
CA TYR A 114 1.00 -6.66 -10.59
C TYR A 114 1.78 -7.44 -11.63
N LEU A 115 3.09 -7.22 -11.67
CA LEU A 115 4.02 -8.13 -12.33
C LEU A 115 4.43 -9.23 -11.36
N GLY A 116 4.13 -10.47 -11.69
CA GLY A 116 4.59 -11.64 -10.94
C GLY A 116 6.08 -11.91 -11.13
N GLY A 117 6.67 -12.64 -10.21
CA GLY A 117 8.12 -12.94 -10.23
C GLY A 117 8.60 -13.70 -11.46
N ASP A 118 7.70 -14.39 -12.18
CA ASP A 118 7.98 -15.09 -13.43
C ASP A 118 7.54 -14.33 -14.70
N GLY A 119 7.00 -13.10 -14.54
CA GLY A 119 6.57 -12.25 -15.65
C GLY A 119 5.09 -12.30 -16.01
N LYS A 120 4.30 -13.12 -15.31
CA LYS A 120 2.85 -13.09 -15.43
C LYS A 120 2.27 -11.85 -14.77
N LEU A 121 1.15 -11.35 -15.32
CA LEU A 121 0.42 -10.24 -14.73
C LEU A 121 -0.68 -10.77 -13.79
N TRP A 122 -0.75 -10.21 -12.59
CA TRP A 122 -1.67 -10.60 -11.52
C TRP A 122 -2.58 -9.45 -11.10
N HIS A 123 -3.64 -9.74 -10.35
CA HIS A 123 -4.48 -8.77 -9.65
C HIS A 123 -4.95 -7.62 -10.52
N TRP A 124 -5.76 -7.98 -11.52
CA TRP A 124 -6.32 -7.05 -12.49
C TRP A 124 -7.45 -6.20 -11.90
N ASP A 125 -7.14 -5.29 -10.98
CA ASP A 125 -8.12 -4.41 -10.34
C ASP A 125 -8.24 -3.09 -11.12
N ILE A 126 -8.52 -3.20 -12.42
CA ILE A 126 -8.70 -2.08 -13.36
C ILE A 126 -10.18 -1.87 -13.75
N PHE A 127 -11.06 -2.80 -13.37
CA PHE A 127 -12.45 -2.86 -13.82
C PHE A 127 -13.42 -2.09 -12.92
N ASN A 128 -12.93 -1.25 -12.01
CA ASN A 128 -13.72 -0.45 -11.07
C ASN A 128 -14.63 -1.27 -10.13
N GLN A 129 -14.37 -2.57 -9.98
CA GLN A 129 -15.15 -3.39 -9.05
C GLN A 129 -14.74 -3.13 -7.60
N PRO A 130 -15.71 -3.08 -6.68
CA PRO A 130 -15.40 -2.94 -5.27
C PRO A 130 -14.64 -4.16 -4.80
N ARG A 131 -13.49 -3.94 -4.22
CA ARG A 131 -12.71 -4.98 -3.59
C ARG A 131 -12.71 -4.75 -2.09
N ARG A 132 -13.16 -5.74 -1.34
CA ARG A 132 -13.06 -5.75 0.12
C ARG A 132 -12.10 -6.85 0.51
N THR A 133 -11.07 -6.49 1.23
CA THR A 133 -10.18 -7.44 1.88
C THR A 133 -10.55 -7.45 3.36
N ASP A 134 -11.60 -8.17 3.74
CA ASP A 134 -12.09 -8.23 5.11
C ASP A 134 -10.99 -8.67 6.08
N GLY A 135 -10.18 -7.69 6.53
CA GLY A 135 -9.13 -7.90 7.50
C GLY A 135 -7.98 -8.76 6.99
N SER A 136 -7.44 -8.47 5.79
CA SER A 136 -6.16 -9.05 5.37
C SER A 136 -5.15 -8.89 6.48
N THR A 137 -4.51 -9.98 6.85
CA THR A 137 -3.45 -10.02 7.84
C THR A 137 -2.26 -10.76 7.27
N TYR A 138 -1.14 -10.68 7.93
CA TYR A 138 0.01 -11.51 7.56
C TYR A 138 -0.29 -13.01 7.55
N GLN A 139 -1.30 -13.44 8.27
CA GLN A 139 -1.76 -14.84 8.30
C GLN A 139 -2.53 -15.22 7.03
N ASN A 140 -3.16 -14.25 6.39
CA ASN A 140 -4.00 -14.44 5.21
C ASN A 140 -3.57 -13.48 4.09
N PRO A 141 -2.35 -13.63 3.54
CA PRO A 141 -1.91 -12.80 2.41
C PRO A 141 -2.74 -13.12 1.17
N LEU A 142 -2.88 -12.16 0.27
CA LEU A 142 -3.48 -12.38 -1.04
C LEU A 142 -2.73 -13.48 -1.80
N VAL A 143 -3.51 -14.41 -2.33
CA VAL A 143 -2.99 -15.44 -3.25
C VAL A 143 -2.90 -14.83 -4.64
N PRO A 144 -1.77 -15.00 -5.36
CA PRO A 144 -1.65 -14.57 -6.74
C PRO A 144 -2.78 -15.11 -7.59
N ALA A 145 -3.46 -14.22 -8.31
CA ALA A 145 -4.58 -14.57 -9.19
C ALA A 145 -4.49 -13.83 -10.53
N SER A 146 -4.60 -14.59 -11.62
CA SER A 146 -4.73 -14.03 -12.96
C SER A 146 -6.00 -14.60 -13.59
N PRO A 147 -7.12 -13.86 -13.54
CA PRO A 147 -8.38 -14.34 -14.11
C PRO A 147 -8.41 -14.28 -15.65
N LEU A 148 -7.46 -13.56 -16.26
CA LEU A 148 -7.41 -13.30 -17.68
C LEU A 148 -6.41 -14.21 -18.37
N GLU A 149 -6.74 -14.63 -19.62
CA GLU A 149 -5.79 -15.25 -20.50
C GLU A 149 -4.84 -14.20 -21.06
N GLN A 150 -3.58 -14.27 -20.65
CA GLN A 150 -2.55 -13.31 -21.06
C GLN A 150 -1.17 -13.94 -20.94
N GLY A 151 -0.21 -13.46 -21.72
CA GLY A 151 1.16 -13.92 -21.58
C GLY A 151 2.04 -13.51 -22.75
N PHE A 152 3.29 -13.95 -22.62
CA PHE A 152 4.33 -13.76 -23.63
C PHE A 152 5.09 -15.06 -23.85
N ALA A 153 5.53 -15.27 -25.08
CA ALA A 153 6.35 -16.42 -25.42
C ALA A 153 7.30 -16.07 -26.57
N ILE A 154 8.37 -16.85 -26.69
CA ILE A 154 9.22 -16.84 -27.88
C ILE A 154 9.10 -18.17 -28.66
N GLU A 155 9.16 -18.09 -29.97
CA GLU A 155 9.47 -19.18 -30.86
C GLU A 155 10.88 -18.92 -31.42
N VAL A 156 11.79 -19.85 -31.20
CA VAL A 156 13.18 -19.76 -31.67
C VAL A 156 13.42 -20.78 -32.74
N THR A 157 13.98 -20.36 -33.86
CA THR A 157 14.36 -21.23 -34.96
C THR A 157 15.86 -21.20 -35.17
N VAL A 158 16.51 -22.40 -35.13
CA VAL A 158 17.92 -22.60 -35.42
C VAL A 158 18.03 -23.81 -36.34
N ASP A 159 18.69 -23.66 -37.46
CA ASP A 159 18.93 -24.73 -38.46
C ASP A 159 17.63 -25.46 -38.88
N GLY A 160 16.50 -24.73 -38.89
CA GLY A 160 15.18 -25.24 -39.21
C GLY A 160 14.39 -25.87 -38.06
N GLU A 161 15.03 -26.15 -36.96
CA GLU A 161 14.39 -26.66 -35.72
C GLU A 161 13.71 -25.52 -34.95
N LYS A 162 12.46 -25.73 -34.55
CA LYS A 162 11.64 -24.75 -33.84
C LYS A 162 11.40 -25.14 -32.38
N GLN A 163 11.54 -24.19 -31.49
CA GLN A 163 11.20 -24.34 -30.08
C GLN A 163 10.28 -23.20 -29.64
N VAL A 164 9.12 -23.54 -29.07
CA VAL A 164 8.21 -22.56 -28.45
C VAL A 164 8.44 -22.57 -26.93
N ARG A 165 8.66 -21.40 -26.34
CA ARG A 165 8.98 -21.22 -24.92
C ARG A 165 8.13 -20.08 -24.34
N PRO A 166 7.18 -20.37 -23.46
CA PRO A 166 6.51 -19.32 -22.70
C PRO A 166 7.52 -18.60 -21.77
N LEU A 167 7.41 -17.29 -21.64
CA LEU A 167 8.25 -16.47 -20.74
C LEU A 167 7.74 -16.58 -19.31
N THR A 168 7.85 -17.78 -18.77
CA THR A 168 7.44 -18.18 -17.42
C THR A 168 8.30 -19.36 -16.96
N GLN A 169 8.13 -19.81 -15.72
CA GLN A 169 8.80 -21.00 -15.17
C GLN A 169 8.52 -22.28 -15.99
N ALA A 170 7.44 -22.33 -16.77
CA ALA A 170 7.16 -23.47 -17.64
C ALA A 170 8.08 -23.52 -18.88
N GLY A 171 8.62 -22.39 -19.30
CA GLY A 171 9.47 -22.28 -20.50
C GLY A 171 10.95 -22.10 -20.22
N PHE A 172 11.33 -21.62 -19.05
CA PHE A 172 12.72 -21.33 -18.68
C PHE A 172 13.05 -21.87 -17.31
N SER A 173 14.20 -22.53 -17.21
CA SER A 173 14.68 -23.17 -15.98
C SER A 173 15.35 -22.22 -14.99
N ASP A 174 15.92 -21.12 -15.47
CA ASP A 174 16.55 -20.08 -14.66
C ASP A 174 15.89 -18.73 -14.92
N ILE A 175 15.09 -18.27 -13.95
CA ILE A 175 14.48 -16.97 -13.95
C ILE A 175 14.97 -16.20 -12.75
N SER A 176 15.35 -14.94 -12.96
CA SER A 176 15.70 -14.03 -11.89
C SER A 176 14.88 -12.74 -11.98
N PHE A 177 14.42 -12.29 -10.84
CA PHE A 177 13.64 -11.06 -10.69
C PHE A 177 14.42 -10.05 -9.84
N CYS A 178 14.58 -8.84 -10.35
CA CYS A 178 15.10 -7.69 -9.62
C CYS A 178 14.06 -6.56 -9.70
N GLY A 179 13.41 -6.26 -8.57
CA GLY A 179 12.38 -5.23 -8.49
C GLY A 179 12.88 -4.03 -7.70
N GLU A 180 13.15 -2.97 -8.39
CA GLU A 180 13.55 -1.67 -7.85
C GLU A 180 12.49 -0.63 -8.27
N TYR A 181 11.37 -0.60 -7.52
CA TYR A 181 10.24 0.25 -7.91
C TYR A 181 10.70 1.67 -8.29
N PRO A 182 10.26 2.24 -9.43
CA PRO A 182 9.16 1.79 -10.29
C PRO A 182 9.54 0.81 -11.41
N LEU A 183 10.79 0.36 -11.51
CA LEU A 183 11.25 -0.57 -12.54
C LEU A 183 11.38 -2.00 -11.99
N ALA A 184 10.95 -2.99 -12.77
CA ALA A 184 11.25 -4.40 -12.53
C ALA A 184 12.03 -4.96 -13.71
N ASN A 185 13.03 -5.79 -13.42
CA ASN A 185 13.81 -6.50 -14.41
C ASN A 185 13.70 -8.00 -14.18
N ILE A 186 13.39 -8.76 -15.23
CA ILE A 186 13.36 -10.22 -15.21
C ILE A 186 14.31 -10.73 -16.27
N GLU A 187 15.12 -11.72 -15.93
CA GLU A 187 15.94 -12.45 -16.90
C GLU A 187 15.48 -13.88 -17.00
N TYR A 188 15.35 -14.37 -18.23
CA TYR A 188 15.00 -15.73 -18.59
C TYR A 188 16.20 -16.40 -19.26
N ARG A 189 16.71 -17.48 -18.66
CA ARG A 189 17.83 -18.24 -19.16
C ARG A 189 17.52 -19.74 -19.13
N ASP A 190 17.91 -20.42 -20.16
CA ASP A 190 17.90 -21.88 -20.22
C ASP A 190 19.05 -22.36 -21.12
N PRO A 191 19.90 -23.27 -20.66
CA PRO A 191 21.01 -23.80 -21.48
C PRO A 191 20.57 -24.49 -22.79
N LYS A 192 19.30 -24.90 -22.86
CA LYS A 192 18.73 -25.56 -24.06
C LYS A 192 18.19 -24.57 -25.08
N VAL A 193 18.21 -23.29 -24.79
CA VAL A 193 17.67 -22.20 -25.63
C VAL A 193 18.83 -21.31 -26.06
N PRO A 194 19.07 -21.10 -27.35
CA PRO A 194 20.21 -20.34 -27.87
C PRO A 194 20.05 -18.82 -27.72
N VAL A 195 19.13 -18.38 -26.91
CA VAL A 195 18.89 -16.97 -26.61
C VAL A 195 18.64 -16.76 -25.12
N THR A 196 18.98 -15.58 -24.64
CA THR A 196 18.48 -15.07 -23.34
C THR A 196 17.44 -13.99 -23.61
N VAL A 197 16.45 -13.89 -22.71
CA VAL A 197 15.45 -12.83 -22.77
C VAL A 197 15.49 -12.04 -21.49
N SER A 198 15.51 -10.71 -21.60
CA SER A 198 15.29 -9.82 -20.46
C SER A 198 14.00 -9.02 -20.64
N LEU A 199 13.27 -8.83 -19.56
CA LEU A 199 12.09 -7.98 -19.49
C LEU A 199 12.40 -6.81 -18.57
N GLU A 200 12.19 -5.58 -19.04
CA GLU A 200 12.05 -4.38 -18.21
C GLU A 200 10.56 -4.01 -18.18
N ALA A 201 9.96 -4.00 -17.00
CA ALA A 201 8.54 -3.71 -16.83
C ALA A 201 8.30 -2.54 -15.88
N PHE A 202 7.39 -1.63 -16.25
CA PHE A 202 7.05 -0.44 -15.47
C PHE A 202 5.76 0.21 -15.97
N SER A 203 5.24 1.16 -15.20
CA SER A 203 4.41 2.26 -15.70
C SER A 203 5.22 3.56 -15.59
N PRO A 204 5.00 4.57 -16.43
CA PRO A 204 5.68 5.84 -16.26
C PRO A 204 5.55 6.36 -14.85
N PHE A 205 6.69 6.73 -14.24
CA PHE A 205 6.75 7.28 -12.88
C PHE A 205 7.67 8.49 -12.90
N VAL A 206 7.05 9.66 -12.96
CA VAL A 206 7.72 10.95 -13.13
C VAL A 206 7.34 11.84 -11.94
N PRO A 207 8.16 11.89 -10.88
CA PRO A 207 7.90 12.79 -9.76
C PRO A 207 7.59 14.21 -10.22
N LEU A 208 6.66 14.88 -9.54
CA LEU A 208 6.10 16.19 -9.85
C LEU A 208 5.23 16.24 -11.13
N ASN A 209 5.02 15.11 -11.80
CA ASN A 209 4.11 15.00 -12.95
C ASN A 209 3.09 13.88 -12.69
N THR A 210 2.00 14.24 -12.03
CA THR A 210 0.92 13.31 -11.66
C THR A 210 0.17 12.77 -12.87
N ASP A 211 0.06 13.54 -13.96
CA ASP A 211 -0.71 13.16 -15.14
C ASP A 211 0.01 12.03 -15.90
N ASP A 212 1.30 12.16 -16.16
CA ASP A 212 2.08 11.12 -16.82
C ASP A 212 2.32 9.89 -15.93
N SER A 213 2.43 10.11 -14.61
CA SER A 213 2.54 9.00 -13.66
C SER A 213 1.22 8.24 -13.46
N GLY A 214 0.09 8.87 -13.78
CA GLY A 214 -1.26 8.31 -13.68
C GLY A 214 -1.79 7.67 -14.98
N LEU A 215 -0.93 7.38 -15.94
CA LEU A 215 -1.34 6.74 -17.21
C LEU A 215 -1.83 5.30 -16.96
N PRO A 216 -3.00 4.90 -17.46
CA PRO A 216 -3.52 3.55 -17.36
C PRO A 216 -2.79 2.61 -18.33
N ALA A 217 -1.51 2.38 -18.08
CA ALA A 217 -0.62 1.64 -18.96
C ALA A 217 0.46 0.87 -18.18
N THR A 218 0.78 -0.32 -18.69
CA THR A 218 1.94 -1.11 -18.29
C THR A 218 2.85 -1.28 -19.49
N VAL A 219 4.13 -0.96 -19.34
CA VAL A 219 5.18 -1.19 -20.35
C VAL A 219 5.86 -2.52 -20.07
N LEU A 220 6.04 -3.31 -21.12
CA LEU A 220 6.73 -4.60 -21.10
C LEU A 220 7.76 -4.61 -22.23
N ARG A 221 9.00 -4.30 -21.88
CA ARG A 221 10.09 -4.13 -22.84
C ARG A 221 11.00 -5.35 -22.83
N TYR A 222 10.86 -6.21 -23.84
CA TYR A 222 11.63 -7.43 -24.00
C TYR A 222 12.85 -7.23 -24.87
N THR A 223 14.02 -7.60 -24.36
CA THR A 223 15.26 -7.67 -25.14
C THR A 223 15.67 -9.13 -25.30
N VAL A 224 15.80 -9.58 -26.54
CA VAL A 224 16.25 -10.93 -26.87
C VAL A 224 17.66 -10.87 -27.38
N ARG A 225 18.58 -11.63 -26.75
CA ARG A 225 19.99 -11.71 -27.14
C ARG A 225 20.32 -13.12 -27.61
N ASN A 226 20.91 -13.22 -28.82
CA ASN A 226 21.46 -14.47 -29.30
C ASN A 226 22.75 -14.84 -28.60
N THR A 227 22.76 -15.96 -27.90
CA THR A 227 23.93 -16.46 -27.15
C THR A 227 24.70 -17.53 -27.88
N SER A 228 24.25 -17.95 -29.08
CA SER A 228 24.91 -18.94 -29.92
C SER A 228 25.86 -18.33 -30.94
N SER A 229 26.64 -19.17 -31.60
CA SER A 229 27.51 -18.81 -32.74
C SER A 229 26.80 -18.76 -34.08
N ALA A 230 25.55 -19.24 -34.15
CA ALA A 230 24.73 -19.25 -35.38
C ALA A 230 23.78 -18.07 -35.42
N LYS A 231 23.27 -17.75 -36.60
CA LYS A 231 22.17 -16.81 -36.78
C LYS A 231 20.86 -17.45 -36.31
N VAL A 232 20.08 -16.71 -35.54
CA VAL A 232 18.82 -17.19 -34.95
C VAL A 232 17.66 -16.32 -35.41
N GLU A 233 16.56 -16.95 -35.79
CA GLU A 233 15.28 -16.29 -35.98
C GLU A 233 14.45 -16.44 -34.69
N VAL A 234 13.94 -15.34 -34.19
CA VAL A 234 13.09 -15.30 -32.99
C VAL A 234 11.79 -14.61 -33.32
N ARG A 235 10.69 -15.26 -32.96
CA ARG A 235 9.37 -14.64 -32.97
C ARG A 235 8.94 -14.44 -31.51
N LEU A 236 8.61 -13.20 -31.13
CA LEU A 236 8.10 -12.88 -29.80
C LEU A 236 6.60 -12.59 -29.93
N ALA A 237 5.78 -13.35 -29.25
CA ALA A 237 4.34 -13.19 -29.20
C ALA A 237 3.89 -12.63 -27.84
N GLY A 238 2.97 -11.66 -27.84
CA GLY A 238 2.20 -11.24 -26.69
C GLY A 238 0.71 -11.41 -26.97
N TRP A 239 -0.07 -11.91 -26.02
CA TRP A 239 -1.51 -12.08 -26.13
C TRP A 239 -2.27 -11.56 -24.91
N LEU A 240 -3.51 -11.12 -25.14
CA LEU A 240 -4.39 -10.61 -24.12
C LEU A 240 -5.85 -10.95 -24.40
N GLU A 241 -6.56 -11.45 -23.40
CA GLU A 241 -8.01 -11.66 -23.43
C GLU A 241 -8.76 -10.32 -23.38
N ASN A 242 -9.81 -10.21 -24.19
CA ASN A 242 -10.78 -9.15 -24.04
C ASN A 242 -11.64 -9.41 -22.79
N ALA A 243 -11.39 -8.66 -21.74
CA ALA A 243 -12.10 -8.76 -20.47
C ALA A 243 -13.04 -7.58 -20.22
N VAL A 244 -13.39 -6.81 -21.25
CA VAL A 244 -14.39 -5.74 -21.12
C VAL A 244 -15.73 -6.37 -20.71
N CYS A 245 -16.40 -5.78 -19.74
CA CYS A 245 -17.59 -6.33 -19.08
C CYS A 245 -17.35 -7.74 -18.51
N HIS A 246 -16.22 -7.95 -17.84
CA HIS A 246 -15.86 -9.25 -17.25
C HIS A 246 -16.83 -9.67 -16.14
N PHE A 247 -17.27 -8.71 -15.32
CA PHE A 247 -18.16 -8.93 -14.18
C PHE A 247 -19.63 -8.67 -14.49
N SER A 248 -19.92 -7.75 -15.41
CA SER A 248 -21.29 -7.30 -15.70
C SER A 248 -21.97 -8.01 -16.88
N ALA A 249 -21.19 -8.67 -17.74
CA ALA A 249 -21.77 -9.36 -18.90
C ALA A 249 -22.39 -10.70 -18.50
N PRO A 250 -23.69 -10.88 -18.60
CA PRO A 250 -24.35 -12.16 -18.34
C PRO A 250 -24.20 -13.09 -19.57
N GLY A 251 -23.27 -14.04 -19.48
CA GLY A 251 -23.12 -15.11 -20.47
C GLY A 251 -23.07 -14.64 -21.93
N ASP A 252 -23.99 -15.07 -22.73
CA ASP A 252 -24.04 -14.79 -24.17
C ASP A 252 -24.76 -13.48 -24.56
N ALA A 253 -25.23 -12.70 -23.59
CA ALA A 253 -26.00 -11.48 -23.84
C ALA A 253 -25.18 -10.32 -24.45
N ALA A 254 -23.87 -10.31 -24.23
CA ALA A 254 -22.96 -9.32 -24.80
C ALA A 254 -21.97 -9.97 -25.78
N LYS A 255 -21.56 -9.21 -26.80
CA LYS A 255 -20.50 -9.65 -27.71
C LYS A 255 -19.27 -8.78 -27.48
N ARG A 256 -18.15 -9.44 -27.15
CA ARG A 256 -16.82 -8.82 -27.11
C ARG A 256 -16.26 -8.74 -28.52
N ARG A 257 -15.57 -7.65 -28.81
CA ARG A 257 -14.97 -7.37 -30.09
C ARG A 257 -13.51 -6.99 -29.96
N ASN A 258 -12.65 -7.55 -30.79
CA ASN A 258 -11.28 -7.14 -30.96
C ASN A 258 -11.10 -6.50 -32.33
N SER A 259 -10.34 -5.39 -32.40
CA SER A 259 -10.04 -4.67 -33.63
C SER A 259 -8.56 -4.31 -33.69
N VAL A 260 -7.88 -4.69 -34.77
CA VAL A 260 -6.49 -4.29 -35.01
C VAL A 260 -6.46 -2.86 -35.52
N LYS A 261 -5.65 -2.03 -34.93
CA LYS A 261 -5.40 -0.65 -35.33
C LYS A 261 -3.90 -0.46 -35.60
N ARG A 262 -3.56 0.28 -36.68
CA ARG A 262 -2.18 0.59 -37.06
C ARG A 262 -2.04 2.09 -37.30
N GLY A 263 -0.96 2.67 -36.83
CA GLY A 263 -0.66 4.08 -37.04
C GLY A 263 0.05 4.74 -35.84
N GLN A 264 0.53 5.96 -36.06
CA GLN A 264 1.18 6.76 -34.99
C GLN A 264 2.28 6.02 -34.20
N GLY A 265 3.07 5.18 -34.88
CA GLY A 265 4.16 4.42 -34.23
C GLY A 265 3.70 3.25 -33.36
N VAL A 266 2.47 2.77 -33.53
CA VAL A 266 1.91 1.66 -32.75
C VAL A 266 1.11 0.70 -33.62
N LEU A 267 1.24 -0.60 -33.32
CA LEU A 267 0.35 -1.68 -33.76
C LEU A 267 -0.39 -2.17 -32.52
N LEU A 268 -1.70 -2.14 -32.50
CA LEU A 268 -2.46 -2.57 -31.34
C LEU A 268 -3.70 -3.39 -31.70
N ILE A 269 -4.15 -4.17 -30.73
CA ILE A 269 -5.46 -4.83 -30.74
C ILE A 269 -6.27 -4.17 -29.61
N GLN A 270 -7.29 -3.39 -30.01
CA GLN A 270 -8.25 -2.85 -29.06
C GLN A 270 -9.36 -3.84 -28.82
N SER A 271 -9.65 -4.04 -27.54
CA SER A 271 -10.75 -4.84 -27.01
C SER A 271 -11.87 -3.94 -26.52
N ASP A 272 -13.10 -4.19 -26.99
CA ASP A 272 -14.32 -3.50 -26.59
C ASP A 272 -15.51 -4.47 -26.62
N VAL A 273 -16.74 -3.95 -26.49
CA VAL A 273 -17.99 -4.70 -26.68
C VAL A 273 -18.83 -4.07 -27.81
N GLU A 274 -19.58 -4.89 -28.53
CA GLU A 274 -20.54 -4.41 -29.52
C GLU A 274 -21.61 -3.56 -28.86
N ASN A 275 -22.00 -2.47 -29.51
CA ASN A 275 -22.98 -1.50 -28.99
C ASN A 275 -22.60 -0.86 -27.63
N GLY A 276 -21.31 -0.92 -27.26
CA GLY A 276 -20.79 -0.13 -26.15
C GLY A 276 -20.88 1.37 -26.41
N PRO A 277 -20.72 2.20 -25.39
CA PRO A 277 -20.72 3.65 -25.56
C PRO A 277 -19.61 4.09 -26.52
N ALA A 278 -19.89 5.16 -27.25
CA ALA A 278 -18.88 5.75 -28.12
C ALA A 278 -17.64 6.18 -27.33
N GLU A 279 -16.46 6.04 -27.97
CA GLU A 279 -15.22 6.55 -27.38
C GLU A 279 -15.33 8.06 -27.16
N GLN A 280 -15.21 8.48 -25.90
CA GLN A 280 -15.32 9.90 -25.54
C GLN A 280 -14.46 10.24 -24.32
N VAL A 281 -14.01 11.49 -24.27
CA VAL A 281 -13.37 12.04 -23.08
C VAL A 281 -14.44 12.46 -22.08
N LEU A 282 -14.34 11.99 -20.84
CA LEU A 282 -15.25 12.41 -19.77
C LEU A 282 -15.07 13.90 -19.47
N LYS A 283 -16.17 14.59 -19.26
CA LYS A 283 -16.15 15.97 -18.75
C LYS A 283 -16.16 15.95 -17.22
N PRO A 284 -15.15 16.54 -16.55
CA PRO A 284 -14.97 16.43 -15.10
C PRO A 284 -16.20 16.82 -14.27
N GLU A 285 -17.00 17.73 -14.79
CA GLU A 285 -18.10 18.35 -14.06
C GLU A 285 -19.42 17.60 -14.22
N LEU A 286 -19.51 16.68 -15.19
CA LEU A 286 -20.76 16.06 -15.57
C LEU A 286 -20.56 14.64 -16.09
N MET A 287 -20.47 13.67 -15.21
CA MET A 287 -20.94 12.35 -15.59
C MET A 287 -22.46 12.48 -15.78
N SER A 288 -22.94 12.25 -16.99
CA SER A 288 -24.37 12.28 -17.28
C SER A 288 -25.09 11.14 -16.56
N GLU A 289 -26.40 11.22 -16.40
CA GLU A 289 -27.17 10.09 -15.90
C GLU A 289 -26.98 8.82 -16.75
N ALA A 290 -26.70 8.98 -18.04
CA ALA A 290 -26.41 7.85 -18.93
C ALA A 290 -25.06 7.19 -18.59
N ASP A 291 -24.04 7.99 -18.27
CA ASP A 291 -22.73 7.48 -17.82
C ASP A 291 -22.84 6.73 -16.48
N LEU A 292 -23.60 7.23 -15.53
CA LEU A 292 -23.84 6.57 -14.23
C LEU A 292 -24.62 5.26 -14.35
N ARG A 293 -25.36 5.05 -15.43
CA ARG A 293 -26.05 3.75 -15.70
C ARG A 293 -25.14 2.71 -16.30
N GLN A 294 -23.99 3.07 -16.86
CA GLN A 294 -23.07 2.12 -17.46
C GLN A 294 -22.52 1.13 -16.43
N PRO A 295 -22.24 -0.12 -16.81
CA PRO A 295 -21.49 -1.04 -15.95
C PRO A 295 -20.11 -0.48 -15.57
N LEU A 296 -19.66 -0.74 -14.36
CA LEU A 296 -18.37 -0.26 -13.86
C LEU A 296 -17.18 -0.74 -14.70
N ASP A 297 -17.30 -1.96 -15.23
CA ASP A 297 -16.30 -2.64 -16.07
C ASP A 297 -16.56 -2.48 -17.59
N MET A 298 -17.40 -1.52 -17.95
CA MET A 298 -17.56 -1.07 -19.32
C MET A 298 -16.42 -0.14 -19.70
N GLY A 299 -15.76 -0.42 -20.84
CA GLY A 299 -14.63 0.37 -21.28
C GLY A 299 -13.89 -0.27 -22.44
N THR A 300 -12.60 -0.05 -22.52
CA THR A 300 -11.72 -0.63 -23.53
C THR A 300 -10.41 -1.10 -22.91
N MET A 301 -9.78 -2.11 -23.53
CA MET A 301 -8.41 -2.56 -23.24
C MET A 301 -7.62 -2.62 -24.53
N ALA A 302 -6.29 -2.65 -24.44
CA ALA A 302 -5.47 -2.97 -25.59
C ALA A 302 -4.16 -3.65 -25.20
N ILE A 303 -3.71 -4.58 -26.06
CA ILE A 303 -2.31 -4.96 -26.17
C ILE A 303 -1.74 -4.23 -27.38
N ALA A 304 -0.56 -3.63 -27.22
CA ALA A 304 0.06 -2.84 -28.26
C ALA A 304 1.55 -3.17 -28.38
N LEU A 305 2.10 -2.94 -29.58
CA LEU A 305 3.52 -3.05 -29.90
C LEU A 305 3.99 -1.71 -30.46
N LEU A 306 4.99 -1.13 -29.83
CA LEU A 306 5.60 0.12 -30.26
C LEU A 306 6.56 -0.08 -31.43
N GLU A 307 6.74 0.97 -32.22
CA GLU A 307 7.64 0.99 -33.40
C GLU A 307 7.42 -0.23 -34.32
N PRO A 308 6.16 -0.41 -34.84
CA PRO A 308 5.83 -1.60 -35.59
C PRO A 308 6.64 -1.70 -36.89
N GLN A 309 7.04 -2.92 -37.22
CA GLN A 309 7.74 -3.29 -38.44
C GLN A 309 6.76 -3.95 -39.44
N THR A 310 7.13 -3.96 -40.70
CA THR A 310 6.30 -4.60 -41.75
C THR A 310 6.11 -6.11 -41.58
N SER A 311 7.07 -6.76 -40.89
CA SER A 311 7.02 -8.18 -40.54
C SER A 311 6.11 -8.49 -39.35
N ASP A 312 5.67 -7.49 -38.59
CA ASP A 312 4.82 -7.71 -37.41
C ASP A 312 3.42 -8.15 -37.81
N ARG A 313 2.88 -9.12 -37.08
CA ARG A 313 1.57 -9.68 -37.32
C ARG A 313 0.66 -9.44 -36.12
N ALA A 314 -0.60 -9.20 -36.40
CA ALA A 314 -1.65 -9.13 -35.37
C ALA A 314 -2.83 -10.00 -35.81
N ALA A 315 -3.39 -10.72 -34.86
CA ALA A 315 -4.58 -11.51 -35.02
C ALA A 315 -5.59 -11.14 -33.93
N ALA A 316 -6.75 -10.61 -34.37
CA ALA A 316 -7.82 -10.21 -33.45
C ALA A 316 -8.42 -11.40 -32.68
N SER A 317 -8.18 -12.64 -33.12
CA SER A 317 -8.61 -13.85 -32.41
C SER A 317 -7.58 -14.97 -32.59
N VAL A 318 -7.23 -15.63 -31.49
CA VAL A 318 -6.42 -16.83 -31.44
C VAL A 318 -7.08 -17.90 -30.57
N GLY A 319 -6.70 -19.16 -30.76
CA GLY A 319 -7.26 -20.28 -30.00
C GLY A 319 -6.82 -20.26 -28.53
N ALA A 320 -7.66 -19.85 -27.64
CA ALA A 320 -7.34 -19.68 -26.21
C ALA A 320 -6.92 -20.99 -25.49
N GLY A 321 -7.33 -22.15 -26.01
CA GLY A 321 -7.03 -23.45 -25.39
C GLY A 321 -5.67 -24.05 -25.76
N ASN A 322 -4.91 -23.41 -26.61
CA ASN A 322 -3.61 -23.92 -27.10
C ASN A 322 -2.57 -22.80 -27.21
N LEU A 323 -2.49 -21.95 -26.21
CA LEU A 323 -1.46 -20.93 -26.09
C LEU A 323 -0.20 -21.52 -25.44
N PRO A 324 1.00 -21.11 -25.87
CA PRO A 324 1.31 -20.02 -26.83
C PRO A 324 1.30 -20.40 -28.32
N GLU A 325 1.24 -21.67 -28.68
CA GLU A 325 1.37 -22.13 -30.05
C GLU A 325 0.34 -21.48 -31.00
N ALA A 326 -0.89 -21.33 -30.52
CA ALA A 326 -1.96 -20.69 -31.29
C ALA A 326 -1.65 -19.23 -31.66
N ALA A 327 -0.89 -18.50 -30.83
CA ALA A 327 -0.48 -17.13 -31.11
C ALA A 327 0.51 -17.06 -32.28
N PHE A 328 1.42 -18.04 -32.41
CA PHE A 328 2.38 -18.11 -33.50
C PHE A 328 1.77 -18.63 -34.79
N ALA A 329 0.78 -19.53 -34.69
CA ALA A 329 0.12 -20.15 -35.85
C ALA A 329 -0.99 -19.27 -36.45
N ALA A 330 -1.50 -18.30 -35.74
CA ALA A 330 -2.64 -17.48 -36.14
C ALA A 330 -2.35 -16.72 -37.45
N ALA A 331 -3.29 -16.80 -38.39
CA ALA A 331 -3.30 -15.91 -39.55
C ALA A 331 -3.67 -14.48 -39.10
N PRO A 332 -3.12 -13.45 -39.75
CA PRO A 332 -3.54 -12.07 -39.50
C PRO A 332 -5.06 -11.92 -39.68
N ALA A 333 -5.71 -11.28 -38.70
CA ALA A 333 -7.12 -10.98 -38.72
C ALA A 333 -7.37 -9.62 -38.08
N ASP A 334 -7.96 -8.70 -38.80
CA ASP A 334 -8.12 -7.32 -38.33
C ASP A 334 -9.31 -7.14 -37.41
N GLN A 335 -10.28 -8.04 -37.41
CA GLN A 335 -11.44 -7.99 -36.54
C GLN A 335 -11.88 -9.39 -36.12
N ALA A 336 -12.39 -9.50 -34.92
CA ALA A 336 -13.05 -10.68 -34.40
C ALA A 336 -14.09 -10.30 -33.35
N ALA A 337 -15.17 -11.07 -33.26
CA ALA A 337 -16.19 -10.93 -32.23
C ALA A 337 -16.56 -12.30 -31.66
N GLN A 338 -16.88 -12.33 -30.35
CA GLN A 338 -17.27 -13.55 -29.63
C GLN A 338 -18.26 -13.21 -28.54
N THR A 339 -19.18 -14.12 -28.24
CA THR A 339 -20.05 -13.94 -27.05
C THR A 339 -19.24 -13.86 -25.79
N ALA A 340 -19.68 -13.05 -24.81
CA ALA A 340 -18.96 -12.81 -23.58
C ALA A 340 -18.74 -14.08 -22.71
N GLY A 341 -19.55 -15.12 -22.92
CA GLY A 341 -19.35 -16.42 -22.26
C GLY A 341 -18.17 -17.25 -22.80
N ARG A 342 -17.50 -16.78 -23.88
CA ARG A 342 -16.34 -17.43 -24.46
C ARG A 342 -15.16 -16.45 -24.49
N LYS A 343 -13.94 -16.97 -24.27
CA LYS A 343 -12.72 -16.16 -24.32
C LYS A 343 -12.48 -15.67 -25.74
N LEU A 344 -12.24 -14.39 -25.89
CA LEU A 344 -11.74 -13.75 -27.11
C LEU A 344 -10.35 -13.23 -26.82
N VAL A 345 -9.32 -13.86 -27.38
CA VAL A 345 -7.93 -13.53 -27.14
C VAL A 345 -7.31 -13.00 -28.45
N GLY A 346 -6.71 -11.83 -28.39
CA GLY A 346 -5.91 -11.26 -29.46
C GLY A 346 -4.42 -11.47 -29.24
N ALA A 347 -3.63 -11.59 -30.31
CA ALA A 347 -2.18 -11.74 -30.20
C ALA A 347 -1.43 -10.87 -31.23
N ILE A 348 -0.26 -10.34 -30.82
CA ILE A 348 0.69 -9.62 -31.68
C ILE A 348 2.02 -10.36 -31.63
N VAL A 349 2.64 -10.51 -32.81
CA VAL A 349 3.92 -11.23 -33.01
C VAL A 349 4.92 -10.33 -33.70
N ARG A 350 6.09 -10.12 -33.04
CA ARG A 350 7.29 -9.49 -33.58
C ARG A 350 8.25 -10.56 -34.08
N THR A 351 8.77 -10.42 -35.29
CA THR A 351 9.84 -11.28 -35.82
C THR A 351 11.17 -10.53 -35.81
N MET A 352 12.19 -11.18 -35.26
CA MET A 352 13.55 -10.65 -35.14
C MET A 352 14.56 -11.67 -35.69
N THR A 353 15.54 -11.19 -36.44
CA THR A 353 16.65 -12.01 -36.92
C THR A 353 17.93 -11.51 -36.23
N LEU A 354 18.59 -12.38 -35.50
CA LEU A 354 19.73 -12.03 -34.65
C LEU A 354 20.98 -12.79 -35.10
N ASP A 355 22.00 -12.06 -35.54
CA ASP A 355 23.34 -12.62 -35.72
C ASP A 355 23.97 -13.01 -34.38
N ALA A 356 25.04 -13.81 -34.37
CA ALA A 356 25.74 -14.26 -33.15
C ALA A 356 26.08 -13.09 -32.24
N GLY A 357 25.71 -13.18 -30.97
CA GLY A 357 25.96 -12.16 -29.94
C GLY A 357 25.15 -10.87 -30.05
N LYS A 358 24.27 -10.73 -31.07
CA LYS A 358 23.41 -9.55 -31.24
C LYS A 358 22.12 -9.67 -30.44
N GLU A 359 21.52 -8.52 -30.18
CA GLU A 359 20.24 -8.41 -29.48
C GLU A 359 19.28 -7.46 -30.21
N ALA A 360 18.00 -7.65 -29.94
CA ALA A 360 16.95 -6.75 -30.39
C ALA A 360 15.88 -6.60 -29.32
N THR A 361 15.23 -5.45 -29.30
CA THR A 361 14.22 -5.10 -28.32
C THR A 361 12.85 -4.93 -28.98
N ALA A 362 11.81 -5.42 -28.31
CA ALA A 362 10.41 -5.16 -28.65
C ALA A 362 9.69 -4.65 -27.40
N THR A 363 8.99 -3.54 -27.55
CA THR A 363 8.25 -2.90 -26.43
C THR A 363 6.77 -3.10 -26.63
N PHE A 364 6.17 -3.88 -25.74
CA PHE A 364 4.72 -4.05 -25.65
C PHE A 364 4.13 -3.12 -24.62
N LEU A 365 2.85 -2.79 -24.79
CA LEU A 365 2.03 -2.09 -23.82
C LEU A 365 0.78 -2.91 -23.52
N VAL A 366 0.36 -2.90 -22.28
CA VAL A 366 -1.01 -3.21 -21.89
C VAL A 366 -1.63 -1.91 -21.42
N THR A 367 -2.71 -1.47 -22.09
CA THR A 367 -3.41 -0.24 -21.75
C THR A 367 -4.87 -0.51 -21.47
N TRP A 368 -5.47 0.31 -20.62
CA TRP A 368 -6.89 0.18 -20.27
C TRP A 368 -7.58 1.53 -20.14
N HIS A 369 -8.89 1.49 -20.27
CA HIS A 369 -9.75 2.66 -20.10
C HIS A 369 -11.12 2.19 -19.62
N PHE A 370 -11.35 2.28 -18.29
CA PHE A 370 -12.60 1.98 -17.63
C PHE A 370 -13.09 3.25 -16.91
N PRO A 371 -13.87 4.10 -17.60
CA PRO A 371 -14.17 5.45 -17.12
C PRO A 371 -15.20 5.50 -16.00
N TYR A 372 -16.07 4.49 -15.88
CA TYR A 372 -17.32 4.56 -15.11
C TYR A 372 -17.15 4.14 -13.64
N LEU A 373 -16.12 4.69 -12.96
CA LEU A 373 -16.00 4.54 -11.51
C LEU A 373 -17.18 5.25 -10.85
N ASP A 374 -17.99 4.51 -10.10
CA ASP A 374 -19.15 5.02 -9.37
C ASP A 374 -19.13 4.48 -7.92
N MET A 375 -18.76 5.34 -6.99
CA MET A 375 -18.60 4.97 -5.58
C MET A 375 -19.93 4.65 -4.91
N GLN A 376 -21.06 5.15 -5.45
CA GLN A 376 -22.39 4.79 -4.94
C GLN A 376 -22.72 3.32 -5.24
N LYS A 377 -22.27 2.80 -6.39
CA LYS A 377 -22.40 1.37 -6.72
C LYS A 377 -21.56 0.46 -5.83
N TRP A 378 -20.53 1.00 -5.18
CA TRP A 378 -19.73 0.25 -4.21
C TRP A 378 -20.44 0.05 -2.87
N LYS A 379 -21.54 0.78 -2.61
CA LYS A 379 -22.36 0.66 -1.40
C LYS A 379 -21.54 0.74 -0.11
N ILE A 380 -20.64 1.71 -0.05
CA ILE A 380 -19.87 1.99 1.17
C ILE A 380 -20.79 2.77 2.10
N GLU A 381 -21.34 2.11 3.12
CA GLU A 381 -22.40 2.65 3.99
C GLU A 381 -22.07 4.00 4.63
N ARG A 382 -20.77 4.24 4.91
CA ARG A 382 -20.34 5.45 5.61
C ARG A 382 -19.95 6.59 4.67
N MET A 383 -20.05 6.37 3.34
CA MET A 383 -19.66 7.33 2.30
C MET A 383 -20.83 7.69 1.37
N GLU A 384 -22.05 7.63 1.89
CA GLU A 384 -23.28 7.95 1.14
C GLU A 384 -23.29 9.35 0.52
N ASN A 385 -22.55 10.28 1.12
CA ASN A 385 -22.42 11.66 0.64
C ASN A 385 -21.29 11.87 -0.38
N LEU A 386 -20.47 10.86 -0.67
CA LEU A 386 -19.41 10.93 -1.68
C LEU A 386 -20.06 10.94 -3.07
N LYS A 387 -19.91 12.04 -3.79
CA LYS A 387 -20.51 12.25 -5.13
C LYS A 387 -19.49 12.25 -6.25
N ASP A 388 -18.20 12.17 -5.91
CA ASP A 388 -17.15 12.11 -6.92
C ASP A 388 -17.18 10.78 -7.65
N ASN A 389 -17.18 10.82 -8.98
CA ASN A 389 -17.25 9.67 -9.86
C ASN A 389 -16.27 9.80 -11.03
N GLY A 390 -16.19 8.74 -11.84
CA GLY A 390 -15.31 8.67 -13.01
C GLY A 390 -13.83 8.59 -12.65
N ARG A 391 -13.04 8.13 -13.60
CA ARG A 391 -11.58 8.08 -13.48
C ARG A 391 -10.96 9.33 -14.09
N TYR A 392 -9.94 9.88 -13.44
CA TYR A 392 -9.25 11.08 -13.94
C TYR A 392 -8.62 10.89 -15.33
N TYR A 393 -7.98 9.75 -15.58
CA TYR A 393 -7.40 9.48 -16.88
C TYR A 393 -8.44 9.51 -18.02
N ALA A 394 -9.69 9.22 -17.73
CA ALA A 394 -10.76 9.26 -18.71
C ALA A 394 -11.16 10.71 -19.11
N THR A 395 -10.70 11.71 -18.37
CA THR A 395 -10.82 13.12 -18.76
C THR A 395 -9.73 13.55 -19.76
N LYS A 396 -8.75 12.70 -19.99
CA LYS A 396 -7.63 12.95 -20.90
C LYS A 396 -7.70 12.08 -22.15
N PHE A 397 -8.18 10.85 -22.01
CA PHE A 397 -8.19 9.86 -23.08
C PHE A 397 -9.60 9.32 -23.31
N PRO A 398 -10.03 9.12 -24.56
CA PRO A 398 -11.33 8.51 -24.87
C PRO A 398 -11.32 6.97 -24.88
N SER A 399 -10.16 6.33 -24.93
CA SER A 399 -10.05 4.87 -25.02
C SER A 399 -8.64 4.37 -24.69
N ALA A 400 -8.49 3.06 -24.50
CA ALA A 400 -7.20 2.40 -24.34
C ALA A 400 -6.25 2.57 -25.54
N ALA A 401 -6.82 2.63 -26.77
CA ALA A 401 -6.04 2.92 -27.97
C ALA A 401 -5.46 4.35 -27.95
N ALA A 402 -6.20 5.31 -27.45
CA ALA A 402 -5.71 6.69 -27.30
C ALA A 402 -4.57 6.77 -26.26
N VAL A 403 -4.66 6.00 -25.17
CA VAL A 403 -3.56 5.87 -24.20
C VAL A 403 -2.33 5.26 -24.88
N ALA A 404 -2.50 4.17 -25.64
CA ALA A 404 -1.39 3.53 -26.37
C ALA A 404 -0.75 4.50 -27.39
N GLY A 405 -1.57 5.30 -28.08
CA GLY A 405 -1.08 6.32 -29.02
C GLY A 405 -0.27 7.43 -28.30
N TYR A 406 -0.73 7.89 -27.15
CA TYR A 406 0.01 8.85 -26.31
C TYR A 406 1.34 8.27 -25.84
N MET A 407 1.32 7.03 -25.34
CA MET A 407 2.52 6.31 -24.94
C MET A 407 3.50 6.17 -26.09
N ALA A 408 3.05 5.82 -27.32
CA ALA A 408 3.91 5.71 -28.48
C ALA A 408 4.57 7.04 -28.85
N ALA A 409 3.83 8.14 -28.79
CA ALA A 409 4.33 9.47 -29.13
C ALA A 409 5.35 10.01 -28.10
N HIS A 410 5.22 9.62 -26.83
CA HIS A 410 6.03 10.15 -25.73
C HIS A 410 6.96 9.12 -25.08
N PHE A 411 7.02 7.90 -25.60
CA PHE A 411 7.71 6.78 -24.96
C PHE A 411 9.15 7.08 -24.56
N ALA A 412 9.94 7.64 -25.48
CA ALA A 412 11.35 7.93 -25.23
C ALA A 412 11.54 8.86 -24.01
N THR A 413 10.71 9.90 -23.91
CA THR A 413 10.76 10.87 -22.78
C THR A 413 10.28 10.22 -21.49
N LEU A 414 9.15 9.53 -21.50
CA LEU A 414 8.56 8.89 -20.32
C LEU A 414 9.48 7.81 -19.75
N HIS A 415 10.06 6.99 -20.61
CA HIS A 415 11.04 5.97 -20.23
C HIS A 415 12.29 6.61 -19.64
N ALA A 416 12.87 7.62 -20.31
CA ALA A 416 14.07 8.31 -19.83
C ALA A 416 13.84 8.97 -18.47
N GLN A 417 12.70 9.62 -18.24
CA GLN A 417 12.36 10.26 -16.97
C GLN A 417 12.13 9.25 -15.84
N THR A 418 11.45 8.14 -16.14
CA THR A 418 11.25 7.04 -15.17
C THR A 418 12.59 6.43 -14.77
N ARG A 419 13.47 6.16 -15.75
CA ARG A 419 14.82 5.67 -15.47
C ARG A 419 15.67 6.69 -14.71
N LEU A 420 15.59 7.98 -15.06
CA LEU A 420 16.32 9.03 -14.36
C LEU A 420 15.96 9.06 -12.87
N TRP A 421 14.66 8.94 -12.53
CA TRP A 421 14.25 8.84 -11.14
C TRP A 421 14.79 7.58 -10.46
N HIS A 422 14.60 6.42 -11.08
CA HIS A 422 15.11 5.14 -10.59
C HIS A 422 16.63 5.19 -10.36
N ASP A 423 17.37 5.59 -11.38
CA ASP A 423 18.84 5.59 -11.34
C ASP A 423 19.32 6.60 -10.28
N THR A 424 18.69 7.78 -10.16
CA THR A 424 19.01 8.79 -9.13
C THR A 424 18.77 8.24 -7.72
N TRP A 425 17.68 7.51 -7.49
CA TRP A 425 17.38 6.91 -6.20
C TRP A 425 18.39 5.85 -5.81
N TYR A 426 18.74 4.97 -6.74
CA TYR A 426 19.68 3.88 -6.50
C TYR A 426 21.16 4.27 -6.64
N ASP A 427 21.49 5.44 -7.22
CA ASP A 427 22.81 6.06 -7.17
C ASP A 427 23.05 6.75 -5.81
N SER A 428 23.00 5.95 -4.75
CA SER A 428 23.12 6.34 -3.36
C SER A 428 24.14 5.47 -2.66
N THR A 429 24.78 5.99 -1.63
CA THR A 429 25.68 5.21 -0.75
C THR A 429 24.95 4.41 0.32
N LEU A 430 23.65 4.62 0.46
CA LEU A 430 22.82 3.88 1.42
C LEU A 430 22.68 2.41 1.03
N PRO A 431 22.45 1.52 2.00
CA PRO A 431 22.23 0.10 1.72
C PRO A 431 21.09 -0.15 0.72
N TYR A 432 21.26 -1.09 -0.20
CA TYR A 432 20.20 -1.46 -1.17
C TYR A 432 18.91 -1.85 -0.47
N TRP A 433 18.97 -2.67 0.58
CA TRP A 433 17.79 -3.07 1.35
C TRP A 433 16.99 -1.88 1.91
N PHE A 434 17.70 -0.81 2.30
CA PHE A 434 17.07 0.40 2.82
C PHE A 434 16.42 1.21 1.70
N LEU A 435 17.12 1.36 0.57
CA LEU A 435 16.58 2.02 -0.62
C LEU A 435 15.35 1.30 -1.15
N ASP A 436 15.41 -0.05 -1.23
CA ASP A 436 14.26 -0.88 -1.61
C ASP A 436 13.09 -0.62 -0.65
N ARG A 437 13.30 -0.81 0.65
CA ARG A 437 12.22 -0.71 1.64
C ARG A 437 11.57 0.67 1.67
N THR A 438 12.32 1.73 1.55
CA THR A 438 11.80 3.10 1.62
C THR A 438 11.15 3.57 0.31
N MET A 439 11.48 2.96 -0.84
CA MET A 439 10.87 3.32 -2.13
C MET A 439 9.65 2.48 -2.49
N LEU A 440 9.69 1.17 -2.23
CA LEU A 440 8.64 0.27 -2.71
C LEU A 440 7.25 0.56 -2.11
N ASN A 441 7.18 1.19 -0.93
CA ASN A 441 5.91 1.59 -0.29
C ASN A 441 5.13 2.60 -1.13
N THR A 442 5.80 3.37 -2.00
CA THR A 442 5.13 4.29 -2.93
C THR A 442 4.26 3.53 -3.94
N GLY A 443 4.49 2.24 -4.11
CA GLY A 443 3.67 1.35 -4.92
C GLY A 443 2.20 1.29 -4.47
N CYS A 444 1.86 1.70 -3.24
CA CYS A 444 0.46 1.82 -2.80
C CYS A 444 -0.34 2.80 -3.67
N LEU A 445 0.30 3.81 -4.26
CA LEU A 445 -0.33 4.75 -5.18
C LEU A 445 -0.71 4.10 -6.52
N ALA A 446 0.00 3.04 -6.94
CA ALA A 446 -0.26 2.26 -8.15
C ALA A 446 -1.08 0.99 -7.86
N SER A 447 -1.75 0.95 -6.74
CA SER A 447 -2.62 -0.15 -6.31
C SER A 447 -4.09 0.30 -6.22
N ALA A 448 -4.99 -0.64 -5.96
CA ALA A 448 -6.40 -0.36 -5.73
C ALA A 448 -6.68 0.37 -4.38
N THR A 449 -5.63 0.69 -3.61
CA THR A 449 -5.73 1.57 -2.45
C THR A 449 -6.04 3.02 -2.85
N SER A 450 -5.55 3.47 -4.00
CA SER A 450 -5.58 4.89 -4.39
C SER A 450 -6.42 5.12 -5.64
N HIS A 451 -7.24 6.18 -5.60
CA HIS A 451 -8.12 6.59 -6.69
C HIS A 451 -7.99 8.09 -6.94
N ARG A 452 -8.08 8.50 -8.19
CA ARG A 452 -8.24 9.90 -8.59
C ARG A 452 -9.50 10.00 -9.43
N PHE A 453 -10.48 10.75 -8.94
CA PHE A 453 -11.76 10.94 -9.62
C PHE A 453 -11.64 11.87 -10.82
N ALA A 454 -12.66 11.86 -11.69
CA ALA A 454 -12.71 12.73 -12.88
C ALA A 454 -12.59 14.21 -12.52
N THR A 455 -13.04 14.62 -11.35
CA THR A 455 -12.90 15.99 -10.80
C THR A 455 -11.44 16.36 -10.46
N GLY A 456 -10.51 15.38 -10.48
CA GLY A 456 -9.13 15.53 -10.04
C GLY A 456 -8.90 15.17 -8.56
N ARG A 457 -9.96 15.03 -7.77
CA ARG A 457 -9.87 14.71 -6.35
C ARG A 457 -9.18 13.37 -6.11
N PHE A 458 -8.16 13.37 -5.23
CA PHE A 458 -7.57 12.15 -4.70
C PHE A 458 -8.43 11.56 -3.58
N TRP A 459 -8.58 10.25 -3.58
CA TRP A 459 -9.28 9.50 -2.54
C TRP A 459 -8.60 8.14 -2.33
N GLY A 460 -8.46 7.71 -1.08
CA GLY A 460 -7.78 6.47 -0.76
C GLY A 460 -8.50 5.64 0.30
N TRP A 461 -8.30 4.33 0.20
CA TRP A 461 -8.45 3.39 1.30
C TRP A 461 -7.25 3.51 2.25
N GLU A 462 -7.33 2.97 3.45
CA GLU A 462 -6.14 2.74 4.27
C GLU A 462 -5.30 1.60 3.69
N GLY A 463 -5.93 0.53 3.27
CA GLY A 463 -5.43 -0.54 2.44
C GLY A 463 -6.52 -1.00 1.48
N VAL A 464 -6.22 -1.79 0.46
CA VAL A 464 -7.18 -2.14 -0.60
C VAL A 464 -8.51 -2.61 -0.02
N GLY A 465 -9.56 -1.84 -0.25
CA GLY A 465 -10.93 -2.18 0.16
C GLY A 465 -11.21 -2.14 1.67
N CYS A 466 -10.31 -1.59 2.47
CA CYS A 466 -10.45 -1.48 3.93
C CYS A 466 -10.34 -0.04 4.39
N CYS A 467 -11.25 0.40 5.27
CA CYS A 467 -11.22 1.71 5.91
C CYS A 467 -11.18 2.86 4.90
N GLU A 468 -12.35 3.24 4.44
CA GLU A 468 -12.63 4.21 3.39
C GLU A 468 -12.26 5.66 3.75
N GLY A 469 -12.07 6.51 2.74
CA GLY A 469 -12.20 7.96 2.84
C GLY A 469 -10.94 8.72 3.22
N THR A 470 -9.76 8.32 2.76
CA THR A 470 -8.49 9.05 2.97
C THR A 470 -8.32 9.52 4.41
N CYS A 471 -8.29 8.56 5.33
CA CYS A 471 -8.32 8.78 6.77
C CYS A 471 -7.22 9.73 7.25
N THR A 472 -7.57 10.82 7.91
CA THR A 472 -6.66 11.88 8.28
C THR A 472 -5.55 11.41 9.22
N HIS A 473 -5.84 10.50 10.16
CA HIS A 473 -4.84 10.01 11.09
C HIS A 473 -3.95 8.90 10.50
N VAL A 474 -4.42 8.15 9.50
CA VAL A 474 -3.61 7.18 8.76
C VAL A 474 -2.63 7.89 7.82
N TRP A 475 -3.09 8.91 7.11
CA TRP A 475 -2.24 9.72 6.23
C TRP A 475 -1.19 10.56 6.98
N HIS A 476 -1.22 10.55 8.31
CA HIS A 476 -0.13 11.03 9.15
C HIS A 476 1.20 10.28 8.93
N TYR A 477 1.12 9.02 8.52
CA TYR A 477 2.26 8.12 8.35
C TYR A 477 2.61 7.89 6.86
N ALA A 478 1.87 8.50 5.92
CA ALA A 478 2.10 8.41 4.48
C ALA A 478 2.72 9.71 3.96
N HIS A 479 4.03 9.70 3.71
CA HIS A 479 4.80 10.91 3.38
C HIS A 479 5.24 11.00 1.91
N ALA A 480 5.38 9.87 1.21
CA ALA A 480 5.94 9.83 -0.14
C ALA A 480 5.09 10.63 -1.13
N MET A 481 3.75 10.51 -1.08
CA MET A 481 2.87 11.24 -1.98
C MET A 481 3.13 12.75 -1.93
N ALA A 482 3.31 13.31 -0.75
CA ALA A 482 3.54 14.74 -0.58
C ALA A 482 4.84 15.22 -1.23
N ARG A 483 5.86 14.40 -1.24
CA ARG A 483 7.17 14.75 -1.79
C ARG A 483 7.26 14.47 -3.29
N LEU A 484 6.61 13.41 -3.75
CA LEU A 484 6.66 12.98 -5.15
C LEU A 484 5.55 13.60 -6.00
N PHE A 485 4.35 13.75 -5.43
CA PHE A 485 3.15 14.26 -6.11
C PHE A 485 2.43 15.32 -5.26
N PRO A 486 3.08 16.45 -4.97
CA PRO A 486 2.57 17.47 -4.05
C PRO A 486 1.26 18.13 -4.51
N ASP A 487 0.93 18.05 -5.78
CA ASP A 487 -0.34 18.52 -6.34
C ASP A 487 -1.53 17.69 -5.80
N LEU A 488 -1.39 16.38 -5.66
CA LEU A 488 -2.42 15.52 -5.06
C LEU A 488 -2.64 15.86 -3.59
N GLU A 489 -1.57 16.08 -2.83
CA GLU A 489 -1.68 16.46 -1.42
C GLU A 489 -2.30 17.85 -1.24
N ARG A 490 -1.88 18.82 -2.04
CA ARG A 490 -2.49 20.16 -2.00
C ARG A 490 -3.99 20.12 -2.34
N ASP A 491 -4.37 19.32 -3.34
CA ASP A 491 -5.76 19.11 -3.69
C ASP A 491 -6.54 18.43 -2.54
N LEU A 492 -5.96 17.41 -1.92
CA LEU A 492 -6.55 16.74 -0.76
C LEU A 492 -6.79 17.70 0.41
N ARG A 493 -5.79 18.55 0.74
CA ARG A 493 -5.98 19.61 1.77
C ARG A 493 -7.09 20.57 1.40
N LYS A 494 -7.08 21.04 0.14
CA LYS A 494 -8.05 22.07 -0.31
C LYS A 494 -9.47 21.52 -0.42
N ARG A 495 -9.66 20.39 -1.08
CA ARG A 495 -11.00 19.85 -1.37
C ARG A 495 -11.59 19.09 -0.20
N THR A 496 -10.78 18.30 0.49
CA THR A 496 -11.26 17.40 1.53
C THR A 496 -11.06 18.00 2.91
N ASP A 497 -9.85 18.12 3.42
CA ASP A 497 -9.63 18.45 4.83
C ASP A 497 -10.18 19.83 5.21
N PHE A 498 -9.78 20.86 4.48
CA PHE A 498 -10.26 22.24 4.70
C PHE A 498 -11.42 22.64 3.77
N GLY A 499 -11.94 21.69 3.02
CA GLY A 499 -13.09 21.83 2.14
C GLY A 499 -14.33 21.13 2.67
N THR A 500 -14.60 19.91 2.19
CA THR A 500 -15.82 19.16 2.51
C THR A 500 -15.84 18.56 3.92
N ALA A 501 -14.68 18.27 4.51
CA ALA A 501 -14.57 17.63 5.81
C ALA A 501 -14.64 18.59 7.00
N ILE A 502 -14.30 19.88 6.80
CA ILE A 502 -14.32 20.85 7.91
C ILE A 502 -15.74 21.28 8.26
N GLU A 503 -16.09 21.18 9.52
CA GLU A 503 -17.38 21.61 10.04
C GLU A 503 -17.32 23.06 10.54
N LYS A 504 -18.31 23.87 10.15
CA LYS A 504 -18.43 25.25 10.60
C LYS A 504 -19.64 25.39 11.55
N PRO A 505 -19.53 26.16 12.65
CA PRO A 505 -18.40 27.01 13.04
C PRO A 505 -17.36 26.32 13.96
N SER A 506 -17.46 25.01 14.20
CA SER A 506 -16.62 24.32 15.18
C SER A 506 -15.13 24.27 14.78
N GLY A 507 -14.83 24.13 13.50
CA GLY A 507 -13.51 23.90 12.97
C GLY A 507 -13.05 22.44 13.06
N ALA A 508 -13.92 21.53 13.51
CA ALA A 508 -13.64 20.10 13.51
C ALA A 508 -13.53 19.55 12.08
N ILE A 509 -12.50 18.77 11.81
CA ILE A 509 -12.31 18.07 10.54
C ILE A 509 -12.76 16.63 10.74
N ARG A 510 -13.72 16.17 9.95
CA ARG A 510 -14.12 14.76 9.91
C ARG A 510 -12.97 13.92 9.39
N HIS A 511 -12.63 12.86 10.12
CA HIS A 511 -11.37 12.15 9.84
C HIS A 511 -11.37 11.25 8.61
N ARG A 512 -12.55 11.07 7.96
CA ARG A 512 -12.71 10.30 6.71
C ARG A 512 -13.43 11.08 5.62
N GLY A 513 -13.12 12.36 5.48
CA GLY A 513 -13.73 13.22 4.46
C GLY A 513 -15.21 13.46 4.70
N GLU A 514 -16.10 12.79 3.96
CA GLU A 514 -17.55 12.94 4.07
C GLU A 514 -18.15 12.32 5.33
N GLY A 515 -17.42 11.43 6.00
CA GLY A 515 -17.93 10.64 7.13
C GLY A 515 -17.17 10.84 8.44
N PHE A 516 -17.78 10.36 9.51
CA PHE A 516 -17.26 10.32 10.87
C PHE A 516 -17.12 11.70 11.54
N GLY A 517 -16.55 11.73 12.74
CA GLY A 517 -16.32 12.93 13.53
C GLY A 517 -14.86 13.33 13.61
N LEU A 518 -14.56 14.19 14.56
CA LEU A 518 -13.20 14.62 14.86
C LEU A 518 -12.36 13.45 15.39
N ALA A 519 -11.16 13.26 14.83
CA ALA A 519 -10.06 12.56 15.44
C ALA A 519 -8.95 13.57 15.74
N VAL A 520 -8.50 13.62 16.98
CA VAL A 520 -7.62 14.71 17.47
C VAL A 520 -6.26 14.69 16.80
N ASP A 521 -5.67 13.51 16.65
CA ASP A 521 -4.44 13.30 15.89
C ASP A 521 -4.60 13.64 14.40
N GLY A 522 -5.70 13.21 13.80
CA GLY A 522 -6.04 13.54 12.42
C GLY A 522 -6.19 15.03 12.19
N GLN A 523 -6.86 15.74 13.10
CA GLN A 523 -7.00 17.19 13.10
C GLN A 523 -5.63 17.87 13.15
N ALA A 524 -4.79 17.45 14.07
CA ALA A 524 -3.42 17.93 14.19
C ALA A 524 -2.63 17.66 12.91
N GLY A 525 -2.78 16.45 12.35
CA GLY A 525 -2.14 16.07 11.11
C GLY A 525 -2.53 16.92 9.91
N CYS A 526 -3.80 17.29 9.78
CA CYS A 526 -4.24 18.17 8.70
C CYS A 526 -3.53 19.53 8.75
N ILE A 527 -3.35 20.09 9.95
CA ILE A 527 -2.66 21.39 10.14
C ILE A 527 -1.16 21.26 9.83
N LEU A 528 -0.49 20.22 10.34
CA LEU A 528 0.93 19.97 10.09
C LEU A 528 1.20 19.73 8.60
N ARG A 529 0.33 18.96 7.93
CA ARG A 529 0.41 18.73 6.49
C ARG A 529 0.15 20.02 5.69
N ALA A 530 -0.78 20.87 6.14
CA ALA A 530 -0.99 22.18 5.49
C ALA A 530 0.28 23.03 5.54
N TYR A 531 0.98 23.03 6.67
CA TYR A 531 2.27 23.74 6.78
C TYR A 531 3.32 23.13 5.85
N ARG A 532 3.43 21.80 5.76
CA ARG A 532 4.33 21.10 4.84
C ARG A 532 4.04 21.48 3.37
N GLU A 533 2.77 21.47 2.92
CA GLU A 533 2.38 21.84 1.56
C GLU A 533 2.63 23.32 1.29
N HIS A 534 2.43 24.18 2.28
CA HIS A 534 2.75 25.60 2.16
C HIS A 534 4.24 25.82 1.90
N GLN A 535 5.13 25.15 2.65
CA GLN A 535 6.57 25.23 2.46
C GLN A 535 7.02 24.78 1.05
N MET A 536 6.26 23.90 0.40
CA MET A 536 6.53 23.39 -0.96
C MET A 536 5.76 24.15 -2.05
N THR A 537 5.10 25.27 -1.72
CA THR A 537 4.26 26.03 -2.65
C THR A 537 4.81 27.44 -2.83
N ALA A 538 5.10 27.83 -4.06
CA ALA A 538 5.56 29.19 -4.33
C ALA A 538 4.44 30.23 -4.16
N GLY A 539 4.77 31.43 -3.71
CA GLY A 539 3.96 32.62 -3.80
C GLY A 539 2.85 32.79 -2.77
N GLY A 540 2.65 31.84 -1.84
CA GLY A 540 1.75 31.98 -0.69
C GLY A 540 0.23 32.05 -0.98
N LEU A 541 -0.20 32.03 -2.25
CA LEU A 541 -1.62 32.13 -2.61
C LEU A 541 -2.44 30.94 -2.11
N TRP A 542 -1.85 29.75 -2.16
CA TRP A 542 -2.48 28.54 -1.67
C TRP A 542 -2.82 28.62 -0.17
N LEU A 543 -1.85 29.06 0.63
CA LEU A 543 -2.07 29.28 2.08
C LEU A 543 -3.13 30.35 2.32
N LYS A 544 -3.05 31.47 1.60
CA LYS A 544 -4.00 32.59 1.74
C LYS A 544 -5.45 32.16 1.51
N GLU A 545 -5.68 31.29 0.52
CA GLU A 545 -7.02 30.74 0.24
C GLU A 545 -7.53 29.88 1.41
N LEU A 546 -6.67 29.05 2.00
CA LEU A 546 -7.04 28.07 3.03
C LEU A 546 -6.94 28.60 4.46
N TRP A 547 -6.24 29.71 4.67
CA TRP A 547 -5.91 30.24 6.01
C TRP A 547 -7.13 30.37 6.94
N PRO A 548 -8.28 30.90 6.52
CA PRO A 548 -9.44 31.01 7.40
C PRO A 548 -9.88 29.66 7.99
N ASN A 549 -9.83 28.59 7.19
CA ASN A 549 -10.21 27.25 7.61
C ASN A 549 -9.10 26.57 8.43
N ILE A 550 -7.83 26.76 8.10
CA ILE A 550 -6.69 26.28 8.88
C ILE A 550 -6.68 26.90 10.27
N LYS A 551 -6.87 28.24 10.34
CA LYS A 551 -7.00 28.96 11.62
C LYS A 551 -8.17 28.44 12.45
N LEU A 552 -9.34 28.24 11.82
CA LEU A 552 -10.52 27.69 12.49
C LEU A 552 -10.26 26.26 13.04
N ALA A 553 -9.57 25.43 12.26
CA ALA A 553 -9.19 24.09 12.68
C ALA A 553 -8.22 24.11 13.87
N MET A 554 -7.25 25.04 13.89
CA MET A 554 -6.35 25.22 15.04
C MET A 554 -7.10 25.70 16.29
N GLN A 555 -8.03 26.64 16.13
CA GLN A 555 -8.91 27.11 17.20
C GLN A 555 -9.80 26.00 17.79
N CYS A 556 -10.16 25.00 16.99
CA CYS A 556 -10.86 23.81 17.47
C CYS A 556 -10.01 23.03 18.50
N LEU A 557 -8.72 22.82 18.22
CA LEU A 557 -7.81 22.19 19.18
C LEU A 557 -7.54 23.07 20.39
N ILE A 558 -7.36 24.39 20.21
CA ILE A 558 -7.16 25.33 21.34
C ILE A 558 -8.33 25.31 22.34
N LYS A 559 -9.56 25.09 21.87
CA LYS A 559 -10.73 24.94 22.75
C LYS A 559 -10.70 23.67 23.63
N MET A 560 -9.91 22.68 23.26
CA MET A 560 -9.70 21.46 24.05
C MET A 560 -8.57 21.60 25.07
N ASP A 561 -7.82 22.71 25.02
CA ASP A 561 -6.79 23.07 25.98
C ASP A 561 -7.42 23.74 27.19
N ARG A 562 -7.05 23.31 28.40
CA ARG A 562 -7.54 23.91 29.65
C ARG A 562 -6.72 25.13 30.12
N GLY A 563 -5.84 25.64 29.26
CA GLY A 563 -5.01 26.80 29.55
C GLY A 563 -3.61 26.47 30.04
N ASP A 564 -3.22 25.21 30.06
CA ASP A 564 -1.88 24.75 30.41
C ASP A 564 -1.07 24.26 29.20
N GLY A 565 -1.59 24.43 27.97
CA GLY A 565 -0.96 23.99 26.72
C GLY A 565 -1.07 22.49 26.47
N MET A 566 -1.98 21.79 27.16
CA MET A 566 -2.21 20.36 27.03
C MET A 566 -3.65 20.08 26.64
N LEU A 567 -3.84 19.11 25.76
CA LEU A 567 -5.18 18.65 25.40
C LEU A 567 -5.81 17.83 26.53
N ASP A 568 -7.13 17.96 26.67
CA ASP A 568 -7.92 17.23 27.65
C ASP A 568 -9.34 16.95 27.11
N GLY A 569 -10.13 16.14 27.83
CA GLY A 569 -11.48 15.75 27.45
C GLY A 569 -11.49 14.54 26.54
N HIS A 570 -12.51 14.47 25.68
CA HIS A 570 -12.68 13.37 24.73
C HIS A 570 -11.71 13.49 23.53
N GLN A 571 -10.82 12.54 23.38
CA GLN A 571 -9.78 12.51 22.36
C GLN A 571 -9.87 11.21 21.54
N HIS A 572 -10.78 11.17 20.56
CA HIS A 572 -10.80 10.09 19.57
C HIS A 572 -9.53 10.16 18.70
N ASN A 573 -8.94 9.01 18.36
CA ASN A 573 -7.65 8.94 17.70
C ASN A 573 -7.48 7.66 16.86
N THR A 574 -6.32 7.49 16.22
CA THR A 574 -5.98 6.39 15.31
C THR A 574 -6.11 4.99 15.92
N LEU A 575 -6.21 4.86 17.24
CA LEU A 575 -6.50 3.58 17.90
C LEU A 575 -8.02 3.36 18.10
N ASP A 576 -8.85 3.98 17.27
CA ASP A 576 -10.31 3.79 17.13
C ASP A 576 -11.10 3.94 18.44
N ALA A 577 -10.60 4.71 19.40
CA ALA A 577 -11.25 4.94 20.68
C ALA A 577 -11.17 6.39 21.14
N GLY A 578 -12.15 6.81 21.94
CA GLY A 578 -12.10 8.05 22.71
C GLY A 578 -11.30 7.86 23.99
N TRP A 579 -10.13 8.48 24.07
CA TRP A 579 -9.32 8.53 25.27
C TRP A 579 -9.67 9.76 26.09
N TYR A 580 -9.43 9.73 27.39
CA TYR A 580 -9.73 10.84 28.31
C TYR A 580 -8.56 11.08 29.26
N GLY A 581 -8.30 12.37 29.52
CA GLY A 581 -7.20 12.84 30.35
C GLY A 581 -6.09 13.49 29.54
N GLN A 582 -4.93 13.67 30.16
CA GLN A 582 -3.77 14.26 29.49
C GLN A 582 -2.96 13.17 28.79
N ILE A 583 -2.98 13.19 27.46
CA ILE A 583 -2.36 12.18 26.61
C ILE A 583 -1.10 12.77 25.99
N ALA A 584 0.06 12.17 26.30
CA ALA A 584 1.36 12.73 25.94
C ALA A 584 1.54 12.89 24.42
N TRP A 585 1.24 11.86 23.63
CA TRP A 585 1.45 11.91 22.20
C TRP A 585 0.49 12.86 21.46
N LEU A 586 -0.79 12.93 21.89
CA LEU A 586 -1.76 13.88 21.31
C LEU A 586 -1.40 15.32 21.66
N SER A 587 -0.98 15.56 22.91
CA SER A 587 -0.50 16.88 23.32
C SER A 587 0.81 17.26 22.62
N GLY A 588 1.71 16.31 22.40
CA GLY A 588 2.92 16.53 21.60
C GLY A 588 2.63 16.96 20.16
N LEU A 589 1.66 16.32 19.49
CA LEU A 589 1.18 16.74 18.16
C LEU A 589 0.55 18.13 18.21
N TYR A 590 -0.23 18.44 19.24
CA TYR A 590 -0.83 19.76 19.43
C TYR A 590 0.24 20.85 19.54
N LEU A 591 1.32 20.61 20.29
CA LEU A 591 2.44 21.55 20.38
C LEU A 591 3.11 21.79 19.03
N ALA A 592 3.30 20.74 18.22
CA ALA A 592 3.84 20.87 16.88
C ALA A 592 2.89 21.68 15.97
N CYS A 593 1.58 21.45 16.07
CA CYS A 593 0.57 22.21 15.33
C CYS A 593 0.55 23.69 15.70
N LEU A 594 0.66 24.02 16.99
CA LEU A 594 0.73 25.41 17.46
C LEU A 594 1.93 26.14 16.84
N ARG A 595 3.10 25.50 16.76
CA ARG A 595 4.27 26.07 16.09
C ARG A 595 4.03 26.23 14.59
N ALA A 596 3.51 25.22 13.91
CA ALA A 596 3.19 25.31 12.49
C ALA A 596 2.17 26.40 12.19
N ALA A 597 1.12 26.50 13.02
CA ALA A 597 0.09 27.54 12.90
C ALA A 597 0.67 28.95 13.16
N ALA A 598 1.59 29.09 14.09
CA ALA A 598 2.28 30.36 14.36
C ALA A 598 3.10 30.83 13.16
N GLU A 599 3.82 29.93 12.48
CA GLU A 599 4.58 30.28 11.27
C GLU A 599 3.64 30.65 10.12
N MET A 600 2.59 29.86 9.86
CA MET A 600 1.58 30.19 8.84
C MET A 600 0.86 31.53 9.15
N ALA A 601 0.57 31.81 10.43
CA ALA A 601 -0.04 33.07 10.85
C ALA A 601 0.90 34.27 10.58
N THR A 602 2.19 34.09 10.82
CA THR A 602 3.21 35.12 10.51
C THR A 602 3.22 35.44 9.03
N ASP A 603 3.23 34.41 8.17
CA ASP A 603 3.17 34.58 6.71
C ASP A 603 1.88 35.26 6.24
N MET A 604 0.78 35.03 6.95
CA MET A 604 -0.53 35.66 6.69
C MET A 604 -0.68 37.03 7.35
N LYS A 605 0.33 37.53 8.07
CA LYS A 605 0.30 38.79 8.84
C LYS A 605 -0.79 38.80 9.92
N ASP A 606 -1.05 37.65 10.49
CA ASP A 606 -1.98 37.48 11.62
C ASP A 606 -1.16 37.36 12.91
N ASP A 607 -0.45 38.48 13.24
CA ASP A 607 0.53 38.52 14.33
C ASP A 607 -0.07 38.22 15.70
N ALA A 608 -1.33 38.59 15.91
CA ALA A 608 -2.04 38.29 17.16
C ALA A 608 -2.22 36.78 17.36
N PHE A 609 -2.64 36.06 16.33
CA PHE A 609 -2.81 34.62 16.39
C PHE A 609 -1.48 33.89 16.45
N ALA A 610 -0.45 34.40 15.73
CA ALA A 610 0.91 33.88 15.83
C ALA A 610 1.45 33.96 17.28
N ALA A 611 1.26 35.10 17.94
CA ALA A 611 1.67 35.30 19.35
C ALA A 611 0.89 34.39 20.32
N GLU A 612 -0.43 34.23 20.11
CA GLU A 612 -1.27 33.32 20.88
C GLU A 612 -0.76 31.87 20.77
N CYS A 613 -0.56 31.36 19.56
CA CYS A 613 -0.06 30.01 19.32
C CYS A 613 1.32 29.76 19.94
N ARG A 614 2.25 30.72 19.79
CA ARG A 614 3.59 30.62 20.42
C ARG A 614 3.50 30.55 21.92
N LYS A 615 2.70 31.43 22.55
CA LYS A 615 2.50 31.45 24.01
C LYS A 615 1.96 30.11 24.53
N ILE A 616 0.95 29.57 23.87
CA ILE A 616 0.37 28.26 24.26
C ILE A 616 1.41 27.16 24.10
N ALA A 617 2.15 27.13 22.97
CA ALA A 617 3.20 26.15 22.72
C ALA A 617 4.31 26.20 23.78
N ASP A 618 4.74 27.40 24.22
CA ASP A 618 5.75 27.57 25.27
C ASP A 618 5.24 27.06 26.60
N THR A 619 4.00 27.37 26.97
CA THR A 619 3.35 26.86 28.17
C THR A 619 3.26 25.34 28.15
N GLY A 620 2.79 24.75 27.04
CA GLY A 620 2.60 23.31 26.89
C GLY A 620 3.93 22.55 26.89
N ARG A 621 5.00 23.13 26.35
CA ARG A 621 6.35 22.54 26.42
C ARG A 621 6.84 22.35 27.84
N GLU A 622 6.48 23.22 28.74
CA GLU A 622 6.77 23.05 30.17
C GLU A 622 5.80 22.05 30.84
N SER A 623 4.54 22.09 30.46
CA SER A 623 3.50 21.23 31.04
C SER A 623 3.68 19.77 30.67
N ILE A 624 4.07 19.45 29.41
CA ILE A 624 4.24 18.06 28.97
C ILE A 624 5.32 17.30 29.77
N LYS A 625 6.27 18.02 30.39
CA LYS A 625 7.29 17.42 31.26
C LYS A 625 6.66 16.71 32.46
N LYS A 626 5.46 17.09 32.90
CA LYS A 626 4.73 16.44 33.99
C LYS A 626 4.30 15.02 33.65
N LEU A 627 4.21 14.72 32.37
CA LEU A 627 3.89 13.38 31.87
C LEU A 627 5.14 12.52 31.70
N PHE A 628 6.34 13.08 31.81
CA PHE A 628 7.59 12.33 31.73
C PHE A 628 7.92 11.67 33.06
N ASP A 629 7.85 10.32 33.09
CA ASP A 629 8.10 9.56 34.29
C ASP A 629 9.48 8.88 34.25
N GLN A 630 10.52 9.68 34.35
CA GLN A 630 11.94 9.32 34.43
C GLN A 630 12.53 8.61 33.20
N GLU A 631 11.79 7.72 32.56
CA GLU A 631 12.27 6.93 31.41
C GLU A 631 11.51 7.26 30.12
N TYR A 632 10.19 7.50 30.19
CA TYR A 632 9.32 7.73 29.05
C TYR A 632 8.06 8.51 29.45
N PHE A 633 7.31 8.98 28.44
CA PHE A 633 6.07 9.69 28.68
C PHE A 633 4.91 8.71 28.96
N ILE A 634 4.12 9.04 29.96
CA ILE A 634 2.91 8.33 30.38
C ILE A 634 1.68 9.20 30.12
N ASN A 635 0.50 8.61 30.22
CA ASN A 635 -0.76 9.32 30.15
C ASN A 635 -1.40 9.45 31.53
N LEU A 636 -1.97 10.61 31.81
CA LEU A 636 -2.78 10.82 33.02
C LEU A 636 -4.25 10.56 32.68
N VAL A 637 -4.76 9.43 33.16
CA VAL A 637 -6.15 9.02 32.95
C VAL A 637 -7.11 9.92 33.70
N ASP A 638 -8.20 10.38 33.08
CA ASP A 638 -9.25 11.11 33.78
C ASP A 638 -10.06 10.17 34.69
N PRO A 639 -10.06 10.36 36.01
CA PRO A 639 -10.78 9.49 36.94
C PRO A 639 -12.31 9.46 36.73
N LYS A 640 -12.87 10.42 35.96
CA LYS A 640 -14.29 10.44 35.63
C LYS A 640 -14.65 9.39 34.58
N TYR A 641 -13.66 8.89 33.82
CA TYR A 641 -13.84 7.92 32.75
C TYR A 641 -12.98 6.66 32.97
N PRO A 642 -13.14 5.96 34.10
CA PRO A 642 -12.27 4.86 34.51
C PRO A 642 -12.39 3.61 33.59
N ASN A 643 -13.39 3.58 32.71
CA ASN A 643 -13.61 2.49 31.74
C ASN A 643 -13.23 2.87 30.31
N ALA A 644 -12.64 4.05 30.10
CA ALA A 644 -12.18 4.46 28.78
C ALA A 644 -10.84 3.77 28.45
N VAL A 645 -10.63 3.51 27.16
CA VAL A 645 -9.32 3.03 26.69
C VAL A 645 -8.25 4.09 26.96
N ASN A 646 -7.11 3.65 27.48
CA ASN A 646 -5.96 4.52 27.72
C ASN A 646 -4.71 3.67 27.97
N SER A 647 -3.55 4.09 27.49
CA SER A 647 -2.30 3.38 27.78
C SER A 647 -1.76 3.61 29.22
N GLY A 648 -2.25 4.63 29.92
CA GLY A 648 -1.83 4.92 31.30
C GLY A 648 -0.32 5.04 31.45
N THR A 649 0.29 4.16 32.27
CA THR A 649 1.74 4.08 32.44
C THR A 649 2.42 3.12 31.46
N GLY A 650 1.72 2.65 30.41
CA GLY A 650 2.28 1.87 29.31
C GLY A 650 3.28 2.68 28.48
N CYS A 651 4.27 1.99 27.91
CA CYS A 651 5.22 2.57 26.97
C CYS A 651 4.57 2.57 25.56
N GLU A 652 3.96 3.67 25.21
CA GLU A 652 3.20 3.85 23.97
C GLU A 652 4.13 4.36 22.86
N ILE A 653 3.96 3.85 21.63
CA ILE A 653 4.90 4.04 20.51
C ILE A 653 4.98 5.49 20.03
N ASP A 654 3.88 6.23 20.02
CA ASP A 654 3.79 7.58 19.48
C ASP A 654 4.06 8.69 20.51
N GLN A 655 4.48 8.34 21.75
CA GLN A 655 4.64 9.25 22.87
C GLN A 655 5.43 10.54 22.58
N VAL A 656 6.27 10.54 21.53
CA VAL A 656 7.05 11.72 21.07
C VAL A 656 6.80 12.05 19.60
N PHE A 657 5.69 11.60 19.02
CA PHE A 657 5.38 11.76 17.59
C PHE A 657 5.29 13.23 17.15
N GLY A 658 4.80 14.11 18.00
CA GLY A 658 4.79 15.56 17.72
C GLY A 658 6.18 16.13 17.46
N GLN A 659 7.22 15.66 18.15
CA GLN A 659 8.60 16.06 17.86
C GLN A 659 9.10 15.50 16.53
N SER A 660 8.74 14.26 16.18
CA SER A 660 9.04 13.68 14.87
C SER A 660 8.47 14.55 13.74
N TRP A 661 7.19 14.96 13.85
CA TRP A 661 6.57 15.87 12.90
C TRP A 661 7.23 17.24 12.84
N ALA A 662 7.56 17.81 13.97
CA ALA A 662 8.26 19.10 14.01
C ALA A 662 9.55 19.07 13.19
N TYR A 663 10.32 18.01 13.29
CA TYR A 663 11.53 17.82 12.47
C TYR A 663 11.24 17.70 10.98
N GLN A 664 10.23 16.94 10.61
CA GLN A 664 9.88 16.73 9.19
C GLN A 664 9.49 18.01 8.47
N VAL A 665 8.98 19.00 9.20
CA VAL A 665 8.56 20.30 8.66
C VAL A 665 9.48 21.44 9.08
N GLY A 666 10.67 21.13 9.61
CA GLY A 666 11.72 22.12 9.93
C GLY A 666 11.39 23.02 11.09
N LEU A 667 10.50 22.63 11.98
CA LEU A 667 10.21 23.36 13.20
C LEU A 667 11.22 23.08 14.30
N GLU A 668 11.29 24.01 15.24
CA GLU A 668 12.10 23.86 16.46
C GLU A 668 11.57 22.75 17.38
N ARG A 669 12.32 22.46 18.42
CA ARG A 669 11.93 21.47 19.42
C ARG A 669 10.65 21.87 20.16
N VAL A 670 9.66 21.01 20.10
CA VAL A 670 8.40 21.12 20.84
C VAL A 670 8.39 20.28 22.11
N ILE A 671 9.21 19.21 22.15
CA ILE A 671 9.44 18.38 23.34
C ILE A 671 10.94 18.49 23.71
N PRO A 672 11.30 18.61 25.01
CA PRO A 672 12.70 18.74 25.40
C PRO A 672 13.55 17.56 24.98
N GLN A 673 14.81 17.82 24.60
CA GLN A 673 15.70 16.83 23.97
C GLN A 673 16.01 15.64 24.86
N LYS A 674 16.28 15.90 26.14
CA LYS A 674 16.63 14.87 27.11
C LYS A 674 15.52 13.83 27.20
N GLU A 675 14.30 14.30 27.40
CA GLU A 675 13.11 13.50 27.58
C GLU A 675 12.75 12.76 26.29
N THR A 676 12.89 13.42 25.12
CA THR A 676 12.72 12.79 23.82
C THR A 676 13.67 11.61 23.63
N ARG A 677 14.95 11.79 23.92
CA ARG A 677 15.95 10.73 23.74
C ARG A 677 15.74 9.57 24.72
N LEU A 678 15.39 9.85 25.96
CA LEU A 678 15.07 8.81 26.95
C LEU A 678 13.81 8.03 26.52
N ALA A 679 12.79 8.71 26.04
CA ALA A 679 11.59 8.07 25.51
C ALA A 679 11.89 7.14 24.32
N LEU A 680 12.73 7.56 23.36
CA LEU A 680 13.16 6.71 22.24
C LEU A 680 14.01 5.52 22.70
N GLN A 681 14.85 5.70 23.74
CA GLN A 681 15.59 4.60 24.37
C GLN A 681 14.64 3.61 25.05
N ALA A 682 13.57 4.11 25.71
CA ALA A 682 12.55 3.27 26.31
C ALA A 682 11.75 2.49 25.26
N LEU A 683 11.40 3.10 24.13
CA LEU A 683 10.78 2.41 23.00
C LEU A 683 11.67 1.28 22.45
N TRP A 684 12.96 1.53 22.30
CA TRP A 684 13.91 0.48 21.95
C TRP A 684 13.94 -0.63 23.00
N ARG A 685 13.97 -0.26 24.28
CA ARG A 685 14.06 -1.19 25.39
C ARG A 685 12.80 -2.03 25.55
N TYR A 686 11.61 -1.44 25.50
CA TYR A 686 10.37 -2.05 25.92
C TYR A 686 9.44 -2.44 24.78
N ASN A 687 9.54 -1.82 23.60
CA ASN A 687 8.64 -2.09 22.48
C ASN A 687 9.30 -2.90 21.37
N PHE A 688 10.58 -2.68 21.06
CA PHE A 688 11.26 -3.48 20.05
C PHE A 688 11.57 -4.87 20.58
N THR A 689 11.13 -5.91 19.84
CA THR A 689 11.50 -7.31 20.12
C THR A 689 12.11 -7.95 18.87
N PRO A 690 13.21 -8.73 19.03
CA PRO A 690 13.79 -9.48 17.90
C PRO A 690 12.95 -10.70 17.49
N ASP A 691 11.99 -11.10 18.33
CA ASP A 691 11.02 -12.17 18.05
C ASP A 691 9.70 -11.86 18.75
N CYS A 692 8.64 -11.65 17.97
CA CYS A 692 7.30 -11.42 18.50
C CYS A 692 6.65 -12.67 19.13
N GLY A 693 7.22 -13.85 18.95
CA GLY A 693 6.61 -15.12 19.37
C GLY A 693 6.38 -15.25 20.87
N ALA A 694 7.33 -14.78 21.69
CA ALA A 694 7.21 -14.81 23.15
C ALA A 694 6.05 -13.92 23.62
N TYR A 695 5.98 -12.70 23.10
CA TYR A 695 4.92 -11.74 23.39
C TYR A 695 3.54 -12.26 22.93
N ARG A 696 3.45 -12.81 21.72
CA ARG A 696 2.21 -13.37 21.15
C ARG A 696 1.67 -14.60 21.89
N LYS A 697 2.50 -15.34 22.60
CA LYS A 697 2.06 -16.45 23.47
C LYS A 697 1.23 -15.96 24.66
N ILE A 698 1.50 -14.77 25.15
CA ILE A 698 0.82 -14.14 26.28
C ILE A 698 -0.38 -13.34 25.77
N TYR A 699 -0.14 -12.41 24.86
CA TYR A 699 -1.16 -11.55 24.28
C TYR A 699 -1.63 -12.10 22.93
N LYS A 700 -2.70 -12.91 22.96
CA LYS A 700 -3.21 -13.65 21.81
C LYS A 700 -4.17 -12.85 20.93
N GLY A 701 -4.62 -11.70 21.39
CA GLY A 701 -5.54 -10.84 20.64
C GLY A 701 -4.82 -9.97 19.61
N GLY A 702 -5.56 -9.51 18.60
CA GLY A 702 -5.08 -8.61 17.56
C GLY A 702 -4.88 -9.26 16.20
N ARG A 703 -4.52 -8.41 15.23
CA ARG A 703 -4.18 -8.80 13.87
C ARG A 703 -2.68 -9.06 13.83
N PHE A 704 -2.23 -10.21 13.44
CA PHE A 704 -0.82 -10.60 13.53
C PHE A 704 -0.02 -10.06 12.34
N PHE A 705 0.39 -8.79 12.39
CA PHE A 705 1.28 -8.19 11.37
C PHE A 705 2.76 -8.56 11.55
N ALA A 706 3.12 -9.17 12.66
CA ALA A 706 4.38 -9.87 12.86
C ALA A 706 4.14 -11.19 13.57
N LEU A 707 4.77 -12.26 13.10
CA LEU A 707 4.60 -13.62 13.59
C LEU A 707 5.78 -14.04 14.49
N ALA A 708 5.69 -15.25 15.10
CA ALA A 708 6.80 -15.85 15.80
C ALA A 708 8.02 -16.02 14.87
N GLY A 709 9.20 -15.66 15.36
CA GLY A 709 10.44 -15.60 14.60
C GLY A 709 10.61 -14.31 13.78
N GLU A 710 9.74 -13.33 13.93
CA GLU A 710 9.84 -12.03 13.29
C GLU A 710 10.05 -10.91 14.30
N ALA A 711 11.01 -10.03 13.99
CA ALA A 711 11.26 -8.83 14.78
C ALA A 711 10.21 -7.75 14.49
N GLY A 712 9.95 -6.89 15.47
CA GLY A 712 9.06 -5.75 15.30
C GLY A 712 8.98 -4.87 16.53
N MET A 713 8.32 -3.72 16.37
CA MET A 713 8.09 -2.77 17.46
C MET A 713 6.59 -2.76 17.82
N LEU A 714 6.29 -3.21 19.02
CA LEU A 714 4.93 -3.29 19.57
C LEU A 714 4.35 -1.89 19.79
N MET A 715 3.07 -1.71 19.54
CA MET A 715 2.38 -0.42 19.67
C MET A 715 2.43 0.12 21.10
N CYS A 716 2.12 -0.71 22.08
CA CYS A 716 2.20 -0.33 23.51
C CYS A 716 2.51 -1.54 24.35
N THR A 717 3.46 -1.41 25.25
CA THR A 717 3.80 -2.46 26.21
C THR A 717 3.64 -1.97 27.63
N PHE A 718 3.51 -2.90 28.58
CA PHE A 718 3.24 -2.59 29.98
C PHE A 718 4.36 -3.15 30.87
N PRO A 719 5.55 -2.50 30.91
CA PRO A 719 6.71 -3.02 31.61
C PRO A 719 6.69 -2.79 33.13
N ARG A 720 5.65 -2.15 33.66
CA ARG A 720 5.50 -1.78 35.07
C ARG A 720 4.39 -2.56 35.75
N LYS A 721 4.47 -2.66 37.09
CA LYS A 721 3.47 -3.35 37.91
C LYS A 721 2.18 -2.55 38.14
N ASP A 722 2.21 -1.25 37.94
CA ASP A 722 1.13 -0.32 38.28
C ASP A 722 0.04 -0.23 37.19
N TRP A 723 0.28 -0.77 35.99
CA TRP A 723 -0.66 -0.77 34.87
C TRP A 723 -0.50 -2.03 34.01
N SER A 724 -1.59 -2.52 33.46
CA SER A 724 -1.61 -3.72 32.61
C SER A 724 -2.46 -3.52 31.37
N PHE A 725 -2.42 -4.49 30.48
CA PHE A 725 -3.28 -4.52 29.29
C PHE A 725 -4.76 -4.48 29.66
N GLU A 726 -5.17 -5.16 30.73
CA GLU A 726 -6.55 -5.16 31.21
C GLU A 726 -6.98 -3.78 31.72
N ASN A 727 -6.09 -3.05 32.39
CA ASN A 727 -6.34 -1.67 32.79
C ASN A 727 -6.50 -0.76 31.58
N ALA A 728 -5.61 -0.90 30.60
CA ALA A 728 -5.61 -0.10 29.37
C ALA A 728 -6.86 -0.30 28.54
N SER A 729 -7.41 -1.52 28.54
CA SER A 729 -8.57 -1.88 27.71
C SER A 729 -9.91 -1.39 28.28
N GLY A 730 -9.95 -0.96 29.54
CA GLY A 730 -11.21 -0.57 30.18
C GLY A 730 -12.13 -1.76 30.45
N LYS A 731 -13.02 -1.64 31.41
CA LYS A 731 -13.95 -2.72 31.76
C LYS A 731 -15.00 -2.90 30.65
N GLY A 732 -14.99 -4.04 30.00
CA GLY A 732 -16.02 -4.47 29.03
C GLY A 732 -15.68 -4.22 27.56
N ASN A 733 -14.47 -3.76 27.22
CA ASN A 733 -14.08 -3.48 25.84
C ASN A 733 -12.94 -4.38 25.31
N MET A 734 -12.90 -5.62 25.81
CA MET A 734 -11.82 -6.59 25.55
C MET A 734 -11.69 -7.05 24.09
N ASP A 735 -12.70 -6.85 23.24
CA ASP A 735 -12.81 -7.61 21.98
C ASP A 735 -12.38 -6.84 20.71
N GLY A 736 -11.97 -5.59 20.77
CA GLY A 736 -11.70 -4.82 19.54
C GLY A 736 -10.49 -3.91 19.64
N VAL A 737 -10.69 -2.76 20.23
CA VAL A 737 -9.74 -1.63 20.15
C VAL A 737 -8.44 -1.89 20.92
N CYS A 738 -8.51 -2.60 22.02
CA CYS A 738 -7.35 -2.82 22.88
C CYS A 738 -6.34 -3.80 22.31
N ASN A 739 -6.78 -4.65 21.42
CA ASN A 739 -5.89 -5.54 20.68
C ASN A 739 -4.88 -4.77 19.82
N LEU A 740 -5.18 -3.50 19.45
CA LEU A 740 -4.26 -2.64 18.73
C LEU A 740 -2.95 -2.39 19.49
N PHE A 741 -2.98 -2.36 20.83
CA PHE A 741 -1.76 -2.24 21.63
C PHE A 741 -0.77 -3.37 21.42
N ASN A 742 -1.25 -4.56 21.06
CA ASN A 742 -0.43 -5.75 20.86
C ASN A 742 0.08 -5.90 19.43
N GLU A 743 -0.25 -4.98 18.54
CA GLU A 743 0.10 -5.06 17.13
C GLU A 743 1.48 -4.46 16.86
N VAL A 744 2.02 -4.83 15.69
CA VAL A 744 3.23 -4.28 15.11
C VAL A 744 2.83 -3.65 13.79
N MET A 745 2.76 -2.32 13.76
CA MET A 745 2.24 -1.57 12.61
C MET A 745 3.35 -0.79 11.91
N ASN A 746 3.52 -1.02 10.63
CA ASN A 746 4.65 -0.48 9.85
C ASN A 746 4.74 1.05 9.86
N GLY A 747 3.62 1.76 9.79
CA GLY A 747 3.61 3.21 9.79
C GLY A 747 4.21 3.80 11.07
N PHE A 748 3.87 3.23 12.20
CA PHE A 748 4.40 3.62 13.51
C PHE A 748 5.88 3.25 13.64
N GLU A 749 6.27 2.06 13.13
CA GLU A 749 7.67 1.66 13.11
C GLU A 749 8.54 2.63 12.29
N TYR A 750 8.09 3.06 11.11
CA TYR A 750 8.83 4.00 10.26
C TYR A 750 8.97 5.37 10.91
N GLN A 751 7.90 5.90 11.53
CA GLN A 751 8.00 7.19 12.21
C GLN A 751 8.98 7.15 13.37
N VAL A 752 8.96 6.11 14.19
CA VAL A 752 9.91 5.96 15.31
C VAL A 752 11.34 5.75 14.80
N ALA A 753 11.51 4.91 13.77
CA ALA A 753 12.82 4.67 13.13
C ALA A 753 13.43 5.98 12.61
N GLY A 754 12.66 6.77 11.87
CA GLY A 754 13.08 8.08 11.37
C GLY A 754 13.44 9.05 12.52
N HIS A 755 12.62 9.06 13.57
CA HIS A 755 12.88 9.90 14.75
C HIS A 755 14.14 9.45 15.52
N MET A 756 14.35 8.14 15.69
CA MET A 756 15.60 7.60 16.28
C MET A 756 16.82 8.03 15.48
N ILE A 757 16.79 7.93 14.14
CA ILE A 757 17.89 8.37 13.28
C ILE A 757 18.16 9.88 13.47
N TRP A 758 17.13 10.69 13.49
CA TRP A 758 17.24 12.13 13.69
C TRP A 758 17.88 12.48 15.05
N GLU A 759 17.55 11.74 16.10
CA GLU A 759 18.13 11.93 17.45
C GLU A 759 19.51 11.26 17.63
N GLY A 760 20.11 10.72 16.57
CA GLY A 760 21.43 10.10 16.59
C GLY A 760 21.45 8.63 17.01
N MET A 761 20.29 8.00 17.18
CA MET A 761 20.15 6.55 17.44
C MET A 761 20.06 5.78 16.12
N VAL A 762 21.07 5.96 15.25
CA VAL A 762 21.04 5.48 13.85
C VAL A 762 20.92 3.97 13.76
N GLN A 763 21.69 3.24 14.56
CA GLN A 763 21.65 1.78 14.55
C GLN A 763 20.26 1.24 14.92
N GLN A 764 19.64 1.82 15.94
CA GLN A 764 18.31 1.42 16.39
C GLN A 764 17.25 1.72 15.32
N GLY A 765 17.28 2.91 14.74
CA GLY A 765 16.36 3.26 13.67
C GLY A 765 16.51 2.37 12.43
N LEU A 766 17.75 2.09 12.01
CA LEU A 766 17.99 1.14 10.93
C LEU A 766 17.54 -0.28 11.30
N ALA A 767 17.72 -0.71 12.54
CA ALA A 767 17.29 -2.03 13.00
C ALA A 767 15.76 -2.18 12.96
N VAL A 768 15.01 -1.15 13.35
CA VAL A 768 13.54 -1.13 13.25
C VAL A 768 13.09 -1.21 11.79
N THR A 769 13.66 -0.38 10.92
CA THR A 769 13.35 -0.42 9.48
C THR A 769 13.72 -1.77 8.85
N ARG A 770 14.85 -2.36 9.26
CA ARG A 770 15.30 -3.67 8.78
C ARG A 770 14.38 -4.79 9.24
N ALA A 771 13.81 -4.71 10.44
CA ALA A 771 12.80 -5.65 10.90
C ALA A 771 11.57 -5.68 9.98
N VAL A 772 11.10 -4.51 9.54
CA VAL A 772 10.03 -4.41 8.54
C VAL A 772 10.46 -5.05 7.22
N HIS A 773 11.67 -4.76 6.73
CA HIS A 773 12.19 -5.32 5.49
C HIS A 773 12.26 -6.85 5.53
N ASP A 774 12.81 -7.41 6.60
CA ASP A 774 13.00 -8.86 6.74
C ASP A 774 11.66 -9.62 6.88
N ARG A 775 10.61 -8.98 7.42
CA ARG A 775 9.25 -9.54 7.46
C ARG A 775 8.65 -9.70 6.06
N HIS A 776 9.00 -8.84 5.12
CA HIS A 776 8.47 -8.82 3.75
C HIS A 776 9.39 -9.53 2.75
N HIS A 777 10.10 -10.55 3.17
CA HIS A 777 10.91 -11.38 2.29
C HIS A 777 10.02 -12.39 1.52
N PRO A 778 10.26 -12.66 0.21
CA PRO A 778 9.38 -13.49 -0.61
C PRO A 778 9.35 -14.97 -0.22
N SER A 779 10.27 -15.42 0.63
CA SER A 779 10.13 -16.74 1.28
C SER A 779 8.88 -16.85 2.17
N LYS A 780 8.34 -15.70 2.58
CA LYS A 780 7.18 -15.58 3.47
C LYS A 780 6.02 -14.82 2.80
N ARG A 781 6.26 -13.65 2.24
CA ARG A 781 5.26 -12.69 1.77
C ARG A 781 5.74 -11.94 0.54
N ASN A 782 4.83 -11.21 -0.10
CA ASN A 782 5.16 -10.30 -1.19
C ASN A 782 5.93 -9.07 -0.66
N PRO A 783 7.16 -8.80 -1.15
CA PRO A 783 7.95 -7.63 -0.73
C PRO A 783 7.27 -6.29 -0.99
N TRP A 784 6.46 -6.19 -2.03
CA TRP A 784 5.78 -4.94 -2.46
C TRP A 784 4.39 -4.77 -1.87
N ASN A 785 3.96 -5.65 -0.99
CA ASN A 785 2.64 -5.58 -0.37
C ASN A 785 2.78 -5.55 1.14
N GLU A 786 2.89 -4.36 1.72
CA GLU A 786 2.77 -4.19 3.16
C GLU A 786 1.30 -4.32 3.56
N VAL A 787 1.02 -5.36 4.31
CA VAL A 787 -0.33 -5.66 4.78
C VAL A 787 -0.50 -5.14 6.19
N GLU A 788 -1.53 -4.29 6.35
CA GLU A 788 -1.97 -3.83 7.65
C GLU A 788 -3.46 -3.65 7.64
N CYS A 789 -4.39 -3.66 7.92
CA CYS A 789 -5.83 -3.46 7.67
C CYS A 789 -6.26 -3.57 6.19
N GLY A 790 -5.46 -4.21 5.36
CA GLY A 790 -5.69 -4.39 3.92
C GLY A 790 -4.37 -4.57 3.20
N ASP A 791 -4.42 -4.93 1.92
CA ASP A 791 -3.24 -5.02 1.07
C ASP A 791 -2.79 -3.62 0.65
N HIS A 792 -1.48 -3.44 0.41
CA HIS A 792 -0.90 -2.15 0.05
C HIS A 792 -1.38 -1.00 0.94
N TYR A 793 -1.09 -1.14 2.20
CA TYR A 793 -1.46 -0.15 3.20
C TYR A 793 -0.76 1.18 2.96
N SER A 794 -1.45 2.30 3.18
CA SER A 794 -0.93 3.64 2.95
C SER A 794 0.11 4.04 4.00
N ARG A 795 1.34 3.59 3.80
CA ARG A 795 2.52 3.95 4.60
C ARG A 795 3.71 4.26 3.69
N SER A 796 4.57 5.16 4.12
CA SER A 796 5.82 5.46 3.40
C SER A 796 6.77 6.34 4.22
#